data_96e7a2699644d0798b04c56c48380fe7
#
_entry.id   96e7a2699644d0798b04c56c48380fe7
#
_cell.length_a   1.000
_cell.length_b   1.000
_cell.length_c   1.000
_cell.angle_alpha   90.00
_cell.angle_beta   90.00
_cell.angle_gamma   90.00
#
_symmetry.space_group_name_H-M   'P 1'
#
loop_
_entity.id
_entity.type
_entity.pdbx_description
1 polymer ?
#
loop_
_entity_poly.entity_id
_entity_poly.type
_entity_poly.pdbx_seq_one_letter_code
_entity_poly.pdbx_strand_id
1 'polypeptide(L)'
;MHKAGILIRQWREAHDPPLSAEEFGARYGDPWPSRTVYGWEARGKIARARVQMRLAQLGVCTPQDWLEPAGAPVPAAREQPGMKATPMKSAPMKSAGHPFYDMRTHGFVRVATAAPRVTPADVAGNVAAILAEAGRAHDAGADLLVCPELCVSSYAIDDLHLQHALLDAAEQGVAAIARASAALDPLLLVGAPLRRNGRIYNCAVVIAHGAVLGVIPKSYLPNYREYYEKRWFANGRQIQGMEIAVGGEVVPFGTDLIFAADELPGFRVGVEICEDFWAPIPPSTYAALAGATILANLSASNIVIGKSDERHLLCRSHSNRAVAAYVYSASGHGESTTDLAWDGQGMIYELGDLLCESERFALEPELCIADVDCDRILSERMRMQTFNDAVEEAGRPEDAFRVVGFPHEPDFADVGLTRPVRRFPFVPNRAEKLDEDCYEAFNIQVDGLMRRFKSTRGESMVIGVSGGLDSTHALIVAAKVCDRLGLPRTTIRGYTMPGFATSEGTKSNAWRLMKALGITAEEIDIKPAATRMLHDIGHAFAKGEPVHDTVFENVQAGLRTDYLFRLAGQHRGFVIGTGDLSELALGWCTYGVGDQMSHYGVNSGVPKTLIQYLIRWATRTNQFDAETDAVLEDIVGTEISPELVPPGADGAIQSTESIIGPYELNDFFLHHTIRWGQKPSKVAFLAYHAWRDASRGRWPLAFPGHAKHEYDLATIRRWLENFLQRFFGFSQFKRSALPNGPKVSAGGALSPRGDWRAPSDTVADVWLAELRAKVPES
;
A
#
# COMPACT_ATOMS: atom_id res chain seq x y z
N MET A 1 -33.35 24.97 -26.60
CA MET A 1 -32.41 23.88 -26.94
C MET A 1 -31.22 24.49 -27.66
N HIS A 2 -30.01 23.97 -27.37
CA HIS A 2 -28.83 24.30 -28.17
C HIS A 2 -28.72 23.33 -29.34
N LYS A 3 -28.07 23.74 -30.42
CA LYS A 3 -27.81 22.90 -31.60
C LYS A 3 -27.10 21.59 -31.19
N ALA A 4 -26.14 21.64 -30.27
CA ALA A 4 -25.46 20.47 -29.72
C ALA A 4 -26.43 19.41 -29.13
N GLY A 5 -27.47 19.84 -28.41
CA GLY A 5 -28.46 18.91 -27.86
C GLY A 5 -29.25 18.15 -28.94
N ILE A 6 -29.52 18.81 -30.07
CA ILE A 6 -30.16 18.17 -31.24
C ILE A 6 -29.21 17.16 -31.86
N LEU A 7 -27.93 17.53 -32.05
CA LEU A 7 -26.91 16.69 -32.65
C LEU A 7 -26.63 15.44 -31.80
N ILE A 8 -26.58 15.57 -30.46
CA ILE A 8 -26.43 14.42 -29.55
C ILE A 8 -27.60 13.44 -29.72
N ARG A 9 -28.83 13.95 -29.77
CA ARG A 9 -30.01 13.10 -29.99
C ARG A 9 -29.95 12.39 -31.34
N GLN A 10 -29.69 13.13 -32.41
CA GLN A 10 -29.59 12.60 -33.77
C GLN A 10 -28.51 11.52 -33.89
N TRP A 11 -27.34 11.77 -33.31
CA TRP A 11 -26.22 10.82 -33.33
C TRP A 11 -26.58 9.54 -32.58
N ARG A 12 -27.22 9.63 -31.42
CA ARG A 12 -27.65 8.49 -30.61
C ARG A 12 -28.73 7.66 -31.30
N GLU A 13 -29.68 8.32 -31.93
CA GLU A 13 -30.80 7.68 -32.68
C GLU A 13 -30.35 7.06 -34.02
N ALA A 14 -29.21 7.50 -34.56
CA ALA A 14 -28.61 6.95 -35.76
C ALA A 14 -27.83 5.65 -35.56
N HIS A 15 -27.63 5.20 -34.31
CA HIS A 15 -27.02 3.91 -33.99
C HIS A 15 -27.97 2.76 -34.36
N ASP A 16 -27.38 1.63 -34.78
CA ASP A 16 -28.15 0.40 -35.04
C ASP A 16 -27.73 -0.71 -34.06
N PRO A 17 -28.56 -1.08 -33.09
CA PRO A 17 -29.84 -0.45 -32.74
C PRO A 17 -29.68 0.94 -32.06
N PRO A 18 -30.71 1.81 -32.14
CA PRO A 18 -30.67 3.14 -31.51
C PRO A 18 -30.39 3.07 -29.99
N LEU A 19 -29.46 3.91 -29.50
CA LEU A 19 -29.09 3.95 -28.10
C LEU A 19 -30.08 4.76 -27.25
N SER A 20 -30.46 4.30 -26.09
CA SER A 20 -31.13 5.09 -25.07
C SER A 20 -30.20 6.18 -24.51
N ALA A 21 -30.72 7.21 -23.85
CA ALA A 21 -29.92 8.23 -23.16
C ALA A 21 -29.03 7.62 -22.04
N GLU A 22 -29.48 6.54 -21.42
CA GLU A 22 -28.74 5.79 -20.41
C GLU A 22 -27.60 4.97 -21.00
N GLU A 23 -27.86 4.23 -22.06
CA GLU A 23 -26.86 3.45 -22.78
C GLU A 23 -25.80 4.34 -23.43
N PHE A 24 -26.17 5.49 -23.96
CA PHE A 24 -25.22 6.48 -24.46
C PHE A 24 -24.32 7.00 -23.35
N GLY A 25 -24.86 7.36 -22.20
CA GLY A 25 -24.10 7.82 -21.03
C GLY A 25 -23.14 6.76 -20.51
N ALA A 26 -23.56 5.50 -20.46
CA ALA A 26 -22.74 4.39 -19.98
C ALA A 26 -21.60 3.99 -20.97
N ARG A 27 -21.86 4.12 -22.28
CA ARG A 27 -20.94 3.61 -23.33
C ARG A 27 -19.84 4.60 -23.72
N TYR A 28 -20.11 5.90 -23.66
CA TYR A 28 -19.23 6.94 -24.25
C TYR A 28 -18.69 7.97 -23.28
N GLY A 29 -18.86 7.81 -21.99
CA GLY A 29 -18.33 8.69 -20.98
C GLY A 29 -18.07 8.01 -19.64
N ASP A 30 -17.54 8.76 -18.68
CA ASP A 30 -17.88 8.49 -17.28
C ASP A 30 -19.40 8.39 -17.20
N PRO A 31 -19.98 7.47 -16.38
CA PRO A 31 -21.40 7.17 -16.44
C PRO A 31 -22.23 8.45 -16.26
N TRP A 32 -22.59 9.04 -17.39
CA TRP A 32 -23.46 10.21 -17.38
C TRP A 32 -24.88 9.73 -17.10
N PRO A 33 -25.49 10.14 -16.00
CA PRO A 33 -26.86 9.75 -15.72
C PRO A 33 -27.78 10.12 -16.88
N SER A 34 -28.73 9.27 -17.23
CA SER A 34 -29.70 9.52 -18.29
C SER A 34 -30.35 10.90 -18.20
N ARG A 35 -30.59 11.36 -16.94
CA ARG A 35 -31.10 12.69 -16.64
C ARG A 35 -30.18 13.82 -17.10
N THR A 36 -28.86 13.60 -17.15
CA THR A 36 -27.86 14.56 -17.62
C THR A 36 -27.88 14.64 -19.14
N VAL A 37 -27.88 13.50 -19.84
CA VAL A 37 -27.96 13.44 -21.31
C VAL A 37 -29.31 14.06 -21.77
N TYR A 38 -30.41 13.68 -21.15
CA TYR A 38 -31.72 14.29 -21.41
C TYR A 38 -31.74 15.81 -21.13
N GLY A 39 -30.98 16.28 -20.14
CA GLY A 39 -30.83 17.70 -19.85
C GLY A 39 -30.17 18.46 -21.00
N TRP A 40 -29.21 17.87 -21.68
CA TRP A 40 -28.56 18.46 -22.85
C TRP A 40 -29.51 18.45 -24.07
N GLU A 41 -30.16 17.34 -24.32
CA GLU A 41 -31.06 17.16 -25.48
C GLU A 41 -32.33 18.01 -25.41
N ALA A 42 -32.99 18.05 -24.26
CA ALA A 42 -34.33 18.60 -24.14
C ALA A 42 -34.43 19.92 -23.36
N ARG A 43 -33.54 20.16 -22.38
CA ARG A 43 -33.64 21.30 -21.47
C ARG A 43 -32.66 22.43 -21.73
N GLY A 44 -31.84 22.33 -22.78
CA GLY A 44 -30.90 23.38 -23.16
C GLY A 44 -29.80 23.64 -22.15
N LYS A 45 -29.44 22.65 -21.32
CA LYS A 45 -28.29 22.77 -20.40
C LYS A 45 -26.99 22.62 -21.20
N ILE A 46 -26.00 23.45 -20.87
CA ILE A 46 -24.68 23.40 -21.48
C ILE A 46 -23.84 22.36 -20.70
N ALA A 47 -23.20 21.46 -21.42
CA ALA A 47 -22.26 20.49 -20.86
C ALA A 47 -20.97 21.20 -20.40
N ARG A 48 -20.28 20.64 -19.41
CA ARG A 48 -18.95 21.13 -18.99
C ARG A 48 -17.94 20.96 -20.12
N ALA A 49 -16.92 21.82 -20.18
CA ALA A 49 -15.94 21.89 -21.28
C ALA A 49 -15.32 20.53 -21.64
N ARG A 50 -14.98 19.71 -20.65
CA ARG A 50 -14.43 18.34 -20.84
C ARG A 50 -15.41 17.44 -21.61
N VAL A 51 -16.69 17.50 -21.29
CA VAL A 51 -17.74 16.73 -21.98
C VAL A 51 -17.93 17.23 -23.39
N GLN A 52 -17.86 18.54 -23.62
CA GLN A 52 -17.93 19.14 -24.96
C GLN A 52 -16.78 18.65 -25.84
N MET A 53 -15.55 18.62 -25.32
CA MET A 53 -14.37 18.11 -26.03
C MET A 53 -14.50 16.62 -26.35
N ARG A 54 -14.98 15.81 -25.39
CA ARG A 54 -15.19 14.37 -25.63
C ARG A 54 -16.24 14.10 -26.70
N LEU A 55 -17.33 14.85 -26.72
CA LEU A 55 -18.36 14.75 -27.74
C LEU A 55 -17.83 15.22 -29.11
N ALA A 56 -16.94 16.19 -29.13
CA ALA A 56 -16.27 16.64 -30.36
C ALA A 56 -15.32 15.54 -30.90
N GLN A 57 -14.55 14.88 -30.05
CA GLN A 57 -13.69 13.74 -30.42
C GLN A 57 -14.49 12.56 -31.02
N LEU A 58 -15.69 12.34 -30.52
CA LEU A 58 -16.61 11.32 -31.04
C LEU A 58 -17.34 11.76 -32.30
N GLY A 59 -17.11 12.98 -32.82
CA GLY A 59 -17.77 13.52 -33.97
C GLY A 59 -19.28 13.84 -33.79
N VAL A 60 -19.72 13.93 -32.52
CA VAL A 60 -21.13 14.15 -32.18
C VAL A 60 -21.55 15.61 -32.32
N CYS A 61 -20.76 16.53 -31.79
CA CYS A 61 -20.97 17.99 -31.87
C CYS A 61 -19.67 18.72 -31.53
N THR A 62 -19.51 19.95 -32.03
CA THR A 62 -18.38 20.82 -31.71
C THR A 62 -18.65 21.70 -30.49
N PRO A 63 -17.62 22.24 -29.80
CA PRO A 63 -17.83 23.22 -28.74
C PRO A 63 -18.68 24.43 -29.17
N GLN A 64 -18.59 24.84 -30.44
CA GLN A 64 -19.38 25.94 -31.01
C GLN A 64 -20.88 25.65 -31.05
N ASP A 65 -21.28 24.41 -31.29
CA ASP A 65 -22.69 24.02 -31.37
C ASP A 65 -23.44 24.22 -30.03
N TRP A 66 -22.73 24.34 -28.90
CA TRP A 66 -23.30 24.66 -27.59
C TRP A 66 -23.68 26.14 -27.43
N LEU A 67 -23.12 27.02 -28.26
CA LEU A 67 -23.38 28.45 -28.25
C LEU A 67 -24.47 28.85 -29.26
N GLU A 68 -24.78 27.99 -30.22
CA GLU A 68 -25.75 28.25 -31.29
C GLU A 68 -27.16 27.83 -30.87
N PRO A 69 -28.19 28.67 -31.12
CA PRO A 69 -29.59 28.30 -30.87
C PRO A 69 -30.07 27.21 -31.82
N ALA A 70 -31.05 26.42 -31.37
CA ALA A 70 -31.69 25.41 -32.17
C ALA A 70 -32.42 26.05 -33.36
N GLY A 71 -31.95 25.81 -34.55
CA GLY A 71 -32.50 26.41 -35.78
C GLY A 71 -31.44 26.99 -36.73
N ALA A 72 -30.17 27.06 -36.30
CA ALA A 72 -29.07 27.35 -37.22
C ALA A 72 -28.89 26.19 -38.23
N PRO A 73 -28.68 26.47 -39.51
CA PRO A 73 -28.54 25.44 -40.52
C PRO A 73 -27.36 24.53 -40.24
N VAL A 74 -27.60 23.22 -40.23
CA VAL A 74 -26.54 22.22 -40.11
C VAL A 74 -25.83 22.19 -41.46
N PRO A 75 -24.51 22.47 -41.56
CA PRO A 75 -23.79 22.37 -42.78
C PRO A 75 -23.81 20.89 -43.25
N ALA A 76 -24.09 20.67 -44.55
CA ALA A 76 -23.94 19.34 -45.14
C ALA A 76 -22.52 18.80 -44.91
N ALA A 77 -22.39 17.52 -44.61
CA ALA A 77 -21.12 16.85 -44.39
C ALA A 77 -20.10 17.24 -45.48
N ARG A 78 -19.02 17.91 -45.07
CA ARG A 78 -17.91 18.20 -46.00
C ARG A 78 -17.17 16.90 -46.27
N GLU A 79 -17.23 16.42 -47.51
CA GLU A 79 -16.27 15.45 -48.02
C GLU A 79 -14.85 16.04 -47.87
N GLN A 80 -14.03 15.37 -47.09
CA GLN A 80 -12.61 15.73 -46.95
C GLN A 80 -11.88 15.44 -48.26
N PRO A 81 -11.12 16.39 -48.87
CA PRO A 81 -10.25 16.10 -49.96
C PRO A 81 -9.15 15.14 -49.54
N GLY A 82 -8.96 14.07 -50.28
CA GLY A 82 -7.95 13.05 -50.00
C GLY A 82 -6.54 13.65 -49.91
N MET A 83 -6.01 13.74 -48.71
CA MET A 83 -4.57 13.94 -48.49
C MET A 83 -3.88 12.60 -48.69
N LYS A 84 -3.06 12.48 -49.74
CA LYS A 84 -2.12 11.38 -49.91
C LYS A 84 -1.16 11.37 -48.71
N ALA A 85 -1.28 10.38 -47.85
CA ALA A 85 -0.36 10.13 -46.75
C ALA A 85 1.02 9.78 -47.36
N THR A 86 2.01 10.62 -47.09
CA THR A 86 3.42 10.25 -47.20
C THR A 86 3.72 9.28 -46.07
N PRO A 87 4.33 8.10 -46.30
CA PRO A 87 4.59 7.16 -45.20
C PRO A 87 5.66 7.78 -44.25
N MET A 88 5.27 8.19 -43.09
CA MET A 88 6.19 8.38 -41.97
C MET A 88 6.79 7.00 -41.64
N LYS A 89 8.12 6.93 -41.67
CA LYS A 89 8.84 5.75 -41.16
C LYS A 89 8.38 5.51 -39.73
N SER A 90 7.68 4.39 -39.53
CA SER A 90 7.35 3.90 -38.19
C SER A 90 8.65 3.71 -37.42
N ALA A 91 8.79 4.41 -36.30
CA ALA A 91 9.73 4.04 -35.25
C ALA A 91 9.44 2.57 -34.87
N PRO A 92 10.46 1.78 -34.51
CA PRO A 92 10.23 0.40 -34.11
C PRO A 92 9.27 0.39 -32.92
N MET A 93 8.10 -0.20 -33.08
CA MET A 93 7.19 -0.53 -31.99
C MET A 93 8.00 -1.37 -31.00
N LYS A 94 8.32 -0.81 -29.82
CA LYS A 94 8.71 -1.61 -28.66
C LYS A 94 7.59 -2.60 -28.44
N SER A 95 7.89 -3.89 -28.34
CA SER A 95 6.91 -4.93 -28.03
C SER A 95 6.17 -4.52 -26.75
N ALA A 96 4.90 -4.20 -26.86
CA ALA A 96 4.07 -3.89 -25.72
C ALA A 96 3.98 -5.15 -24.85
N GLY A 97 4.70 -5.18 -23.74
CA GLY A 97 4.58 -6.22 -22.73
C GLY A 97 3.14 -6.24 -22.17
N HIS A 98 2.76 -7.35 -21.55
CA HIS A 98 1.44 -7.42 -20.92
C HIS A 98 1.31 -6.32 -19.84
N PRO A 99 0.16 -5.58 -19.77
CA PRO A 99 -0.03 -4.46 -18.83
C PRO A 99 0.23 -4.80 -17.36
N PHE A 100 0.14 -6.07 -17.00
CA PHE A 100 0.45 -6.58 -15.65
C PHE A 100 1.87 -6.19 -15.18
N TYR A 101 2.85 -6.10 -16.07
CA TYR A 101 4.23 -5.81 -15.70
C TYR A 101 4.51 -4.32 -15.51
N ASP A 102 3.61 -3.44 -15.96
CA ASP A 102 3.71 -2.00 -15.71
C ASP A 102 3.18 -1.67 -14.32
N MET A 103 4.06 -1.13 -13.45
CA MET A 103 3.71 -0.74 -12.09
C MET A 103 2.56 0.30 -12.02
N ARG A 104 2.41 1.13 -13.06
CA ARG A 104 1.40 2.18 -13.12
C ARG A 104 -0.01 1.62 -13.21
N THR A 105 -0.18 0.46 -13.86
CA THR A 105 -1.49 -0.24 -13.91
C THR A 105 -1.93 -0.74 -12.54
N HIS A 106 -1.00 -0.78 -11.57
CA HIS A 106 -1.24 -1.13 -10.18
C HIS A 106 -1.27 0.09 -9.25
N GLY A 107 -1.38 1.31 -9.82
CA GLY A 107 -1.51 2.54 -9.05
C GLY A 107 -0.21 3.06 -8.43
N PHE A 108 0.95 2.61 -8.91
CA PHE A 108 2.24 3.19 -8.53
C PHE A 108 2.59 4.37 -9.43
N VAL A 109 3.25 5.36 -8.83
CA VAL A 109 3.80 6.54 -9.49
C VAL A 109 5.27 6.65 -9.12
N ARG A 110 6.16 6.69 -10.11
CA ARG A 110 7.60 6.85 -9.87
C ARG A 110 7.94 8.32 -9.67
N VAL A 111 8.38 8.64 -8.48
CA VAL A 111 8.69 10.01 -8.05
C VAL A 111 10.19 10.16 -7.88
N ALA A 112 10.72 11.27 -8.38
CA ALA A 112 12.11 11.63 -8.24
C ALA A 112 12.28 13.01 -7.59
N THR A 113 13.35 13.20 -6.85
CA THR A 113 13.84 14.50 -6.43
C THR A 113 15.33 14.61 -6.71
N ALA A 114 15.78 15.78 -7.16
CA ALA A 114 17.19 16.07 -7.41
C ALA A 114 17.49 17.50 -7.00
N ALA A 115 18.70 17.73 -6.49
CA ALA A 115 19.27 19.04 -6.27
C ALA A 115 20.28 19.36 -7.39
N PRO A 116 19.85 20.01 -8.51
CA PRO A 116 20.77 20.41 -9.58
C PRO A 116 21.89 21.28 -9.04
N ARG A 117 23.09 21.14 -9.60
CA ARG A 117 24.20 22.01 -9.25
C ARG A 117 23.96 23.39 -9.83
N VAL A 118 23.56 24.33 -8.98
CA VAL A 118 23.28 25.71 -9.37
C VAL A 118 24.52 26.60 -9.26
N THR A 119 24.47 27.76 -9.93
CA THR A 119 25.41 28.86 -9.76
C THR A 119 24.62 30.12 -9.51
N PRO A 120 24.93 30.93 -8.47
CA PRO A 120 24.20 32.16 -8.15
C PRO A 120 24.08 33.08 -9.36
N ALA A 121 22.81 33.40 -9.72
CA ALA A 121 22.43 34.29 -10.82
C ALA A 121 22.83 33.81 -12.26
N ASP A 122 23.38 32.60 -12.43
CA ASP A 122 23.63 32.02 -13.75
C ASP A 122 22.40 31.22 -14.24
N VAL A 123 21.39 31.95 -14.69
CA VAL A 123 20.12 31.31 -15.13
C VAL A 123 20.35 30.30 -16.26
N ALA A 124 21.22 30.60 -17.23
CA ALA A 124 21.45 29.69 -18.37
C ALA A 124 22.11 28.38 -17.94
N GLY A 125 23.14 28.45 -17.06
CA GLY A 125 23.78 27.27 -16.48
C GLY A 125 22.82 26.46 -15.61
N ASN A 126 22.01 27.14 -14.79
CA ASN A 126 21.03 26.49 -13.92
C ASN A 126 19.93 25.76 -14.71
N VAL A 127 19.42 26.39 -15.79
CA VAL A 127 18.46 25.73 -16.70
C VAL A 127 19.07 24.47 -17.33
N ALA A 128 20.32 24.53 -17.77
CA ALA A 128 21.02 23.37 -18.33
C ALA A 128 21.17 22.25 -17.29
N ALA A 129 21.51 22.59 -16.03
CA ALA A 129 21.60 21.63 -14.93
C ALA A 129 20.23 20.99 -14.61
N ILE A 130 19.15 21.80 -14.55
CA ILE A 130 17.79 21.30 -14.34
C ILE A 130 17.38 20.33 -15.44
N LEU A 131 17.65 20.68 -16.72
CA LEU A 131 17.30 19.83 -17.85
C LEU A 131 18.14 18.53 -17.89
N ALA A 132 19.38 18.54 -17.40
CA ALA A 132 20.19 17.34 -17.26
C ALA A 132 19.55 16.37 -16.25
N GLU A 133 19.08 16.87 -15.10
CA GLU A 133 18.39 16.06 -14.10
C GLU A 133 17.00 15.58 -14.62
N ALA A 134 16.29 16.42 -15.35
CA ALA A 134 15.03 16.03 -15.99
C ALA A 134 15.22 14.89 -17.01
N GLY A 135 16.31 14.94 -17.79
CA GLY A 135 16.69 13.84 -18.69
C GLY A 135 17.01 12.55 -17.94
N ARG A 136 17.79 12.63 -16.84
CA ARG A 136 18.06 11.47 -15.98
C ARG A 136 16.79 10.88 -15.36
N ALA A 137 15.87 11.72 -14.93
CA ALA A 137 14.57 11.28 -14.39
C ALA A 137 13.72 10.60 -15.46
N HIS A 138 13.67 11.14 -16.69
CA HIS A 138 13.02 10.52 -17.85
C HIS A 138 13.62 9.15 -18.16
N ASP A 139 14.95 9.05 -18.28
CA ASP A 139 15.65 7.79 -18.54
C ASP A 139 15.40 6.72 -17.46
N ALA A 140 15.15 7.17 -16.21
CA ALA A 140 14.80 6.30 -15.09
C ALA A 140 13.29 5.95 -15.05
N GLY A 141 12.49 6.45 -15.99
CA GLY A 141 11.04 6.22 -16.06
C GLY A 141 10.25 6.92 -14.95
N ALA A 142 10.75 8.07 -14.45
CA ALA A 142 10.03 8.86 -13.46
C ALA A 142 8.80 9.55 -14.07
N ASP A 143 7.72 9.62 -13.27
CA ASP A 143 6.49 10.33 -13.61
C ASP A 143 6.48 11.76 -13.05
N LEU A 144 7.28 12.02 -12.00
CA LEU A 144 7.42 13.32 -11.35
C LEU A 144 8.89 13.58 -11.00
N LEU A 145 9.37 14.81 -11.27
CA LEU A 145 10.64 15.31 -10.76
C LEU A 145 10.41 16.59 -9.96
N VAL A 146 10.91 16.63 -8.72
CA VAL A 146 10.88 17.80 -7.84
C VAL A 146 12.29 18.37 -7.69
N CYS A 147 12.48 19.61 -8.15
CA CYS A 147 13.70 20.39 -7.95
C CYS A 147 13.55 21.34 -6.76
N PRO A 148 14.65 21.91 -6.23
CA PRO A 148 14.61 22.85 -5.12
C PRO A 148 13.94 24.20 -5.43
N GLU A 149 13.62 24.92 -4.36
CA GLU A 149 13.15 26.31 -4.38
C GLU A 149 14.13 27.23 -5.12
N LEU A 150 13.61 28.11 -5.98
CA LEU A 150 14.37 29.11 -6.75
C LEU A 150 15.58 28.57 -7.54
N CYS A 151 15.59 27.28 -7.87
CA CYS A 151 16.73 26.63 -8.55
C CYS A 151 17.05 27.23 -9.92
N VAL A 152 16.13 27.95 -10.56
CA VAL A 152 16.38 28.67 -11.83
C VAL A 152 17.34 29.84 -11.65
N SER A 153 17.24 30.62 -10.56
CA SER A 153 18.08 31.79 -10.27
C SER A 153 19.15 31.53 -9.21
N SER A 154 19.07 30.45 -8.46
CA SER A 154 19.61 30.23 -7.12
C SER A 154 18.85 31.04 -6.05
N TYR A 155 18.80 30.47 -4.82
CA TYR A 155 18.09 31.09 -3.69
C TYR A 155 18.92 32.19 -3.00
N ALA A 156 20.18 31.90 -2.72
CA ALA A 156 21.06 32.76 -1.91
C ALA A 156 21.74 33.82 -2.76
N ILE A 157 20.96 34.76 -3.30
CA ILE A 157 21.41 35.84 -4.19
C ILE A 157 20.98 37.26 -3.72
N ASP A 158 20.39 37.35 -2.53
CA ASP A 158 20.04 38.60 -1.86
C ASP A 158 19.29 39.62 -2.75
N ASP A 159 19.72 40.88 -2.77
CA ASP A 159 19.07 41.94 -3.53
C ASP A 159 19.17 41.75 -5.05
N LEU A 160 19.89 40.76 -5.55
CA LEU A 160 19.86 40.43 -6.98
C LEU A 160 18.46 39.98 -7.43
N HIS A 161 17.62 39.45 -6.53
CA HIS A 161 16.21 39.18 -6.83
C HIS A 161 15.43 40.43 -7.31
N LEU A 162 15.91 41.63 -7.04
CA LEU A 162 15.29 42.91 -7.48
C LEU A 162 15.79 43.38 -8.85
N GLN A 163 16.74 42.67 -9.48
CA GLN A 163 17.33 43.07 -10.76
C GLN A 163 16.45 42.63 -11.94
N HIS A 164 15.99 43.58 -12.74
CA HIS A 164 15.12 43.32 -13.89
C HIS A 164 15.74 42.34 -14.88
N ALA A 165 17.02 42.50 -15.20
CA ALA A 165 17.72 41.59 -16.13
C ALA A 165 17.70 40.13 -15.65
N LEU A 166 17.84 39.90 -14.33
CA LEU A 166 17.80 38.55 -13.75
C LEU A 166 16.37 37.98 -13.81
N LEU A 167 15.37 38.79 -13.50
CA LEU A 167 13.97 38.38 -13.58
C LEU A 167 13.53 38.07 -15.02
N ASP A 168 13.97 38.89 -16.00
CA ASP A 168 13.75 38.64 -17.42
C ASP A 168 14.41 37.31 -17.85
N ALA A 169 15.62 37.07 -17.41
CA ALA A 169 16.33 35.81 -17.67
C ALA A 169 15.63 34.59 -17.02
N ALA A 170 15.14 34.74 -15.77
CA ALA A 170 14.44 33.68 -15.07
C ALA A 170 13.13 33.30 -15.80
N GLU A 171 12.33 34.28 -16.25
CA GLU A 171 11.12 34.04 -17.03
C GLU A 171 11.42 33.32 -18.37
N GLN A 172 12.51 33.73 -19.06
CA GLN A 172 13.00 33.08 -20.28
C GLN A 172 13.51 31.67 -20.00
N GLY A 173 14.16 31.44 -18.84
CA GLY A 173 14.63 30.13 -18.38
C GLY A 173 13.47 29.18 -18.17
N VAL A 174 12.41 29.62 -17.50
CA VAL A 174 11.17 28.79 -17.33
C VAL A 174 10.58 28.41 -18.69
N ALA A 175 10.48 29.38 -19.63
CA ALA A 175 10.00 29.11 -20.97
C ALA A 175 10.91 28.12 -21.74
N ALA A 176 12.23 28.15 -21.51
CA ALA A 176 13.16 27.18 -22.11
C ALA A 176 12.97 25.77 -21.56
N ILE A 177 12.80 25.65 -20.22
CA ILE A 177 12.50 24.36 -19.58
C ILE A 177 11.17 23.81 -20.11
N ALA A 178 10.14 24.65 -20.19
CA ALA A 178 8.84 24.24 -20.73
C ALA A 178 8.98 23.69 -22.15
N ARG A 179 9.64 24.39 -23.07
CA ARG A 179 9.86 23.88 -24.43
C ARG A 179 10.62 22.57 -24.48
N ALA A 180 11.64 22.41 -23.63
CA ALA A 180 12.45 21.20 -23.58
C ALA A 180 11.65 20.01 -23.03
N SER A 181 10.71 20.26 -22.12
CA SER A 181 9.87 19.21 -21.53
C SER A 181 8.95 18.49 -22.54
N ALA A 182 8.79 19.03 -23.76
CA ALA A 182 8.02 18.37 -24.82
C ALA A 182 8.55 16.96 -25.20
N ALA A 183 9.81 16.68 -24.90
CA ALA A 183 10.46 15.39 -25.14
C ALA A 183 10.67 14.56 -23.85
N LEU A 184 10.08 14.97 -22.75
CA LEU A 184 10.27 14.35 -21.43
C LEU A 184 8.93 13.91 -20.84
N ASP A 185 8.90 12.73 -20.23
CA ASP A 185 7.69 12.19 -19.60
C ASP A 185 7.38 12.83 -18.23
N PRO A 186 8.37 13.14 -17.36
CA PRO A 186 8.06 13.59 -16.01
C PRO A 186 7.34 14.94 -15.96
N LEU A 187 6.37 15.03 -15.05
CA LEU A 187 5.90 16.31 -14.53
C LEU A 187 7.06 16.99 -13.78
N LEU A 188 7.47 18.19 -14.21
CA LEU A 188 8.60 18.91 -13.62
C LEU A 188 8.10 19.99 -12.66
N LEU A 189 8.63 20.02 -11.44
CA LEU A 189 8.43 21.10 -10.47
C LEU A 189 9.73 21.85 -10.30
N VAL A 190 9.77 23.11 -10.73
CA VAL A 190 10.97 23.97 -10.67
C VAL A 190 10.70 25.27 -9.94
N GLY A 191 11.66 25.73 -9.14
CA GLY A 191 11.56 26.99 -8.41
C GLY A 191 12.06 28.17 -9.22
N ALA A 192 11.27 29.26 -9.32
CA ALA A 192 11.65 30.49 -10.02
C ALA A 192 11.03 31.74 -9.40
N PRO A 193 11.72 32.90 -9.43
CA PRO A 193 11.14 34.19 -9.10
C PRO A 193 10.31 34.68 -10.29
N LEU A 194 9.04 35.01 -10.08
CA LEU A 194 8.14 35.50 -11.13
C LEU A 194 7.45 36.82 -10.75
N ARG A 195 7.22 37.68 -11.75
CA ARG A 195 6.58 38.96 -11.56
C ARG A 195 5.09 38.94 -11.89
N ARG A 196 4.29 39.60 -11.06
CA ARG A 196 2.88 39.86 -11.35
C ARG A 196 2.44 41.17 -10.74
N ASN A 197 1.87 42.10 -11.56
CA ASN A 197 1.33 43.40 -11.11
C ASN A 197 2.31 44.18 -10.23
N GLY A 198 3.58 44.30 -10.64
CA GLY A 198 4.63 45.04 -9.93
C GLY A 198 5.11 44.39 -8.62
N ARG A 199 4.81 43.11 -8.39
CA ARG A 199 5.28 42.31 -7.26
C ARG A 199 6.08 41.12 -7.76
N ILE A 200 7.05 40.71 -6.97
CA ILE A 200 7.84 39.48 -7.22
C ILE A 200 7.34 38.41 -6.26
N TYR A 201 7.17 37.20 -6.77
CA TYR A 201 6.76 36.04 -5.99
C TYR A 201 7.82 34.93 -6.11
N ASN A 202 8.10 34.27 -5.01
CA ASN A 202 8.82 33.05 -4.99
C ASN A 202 7.84 31.93 -5.39
N CYS A 203 8.09 31.27 -6.51
CA CYS A 203 7.11 30.39 -7.15
C CYS A 203 7.66 28.99 -7.42
N ALA A 204 6.81 27.99 -7.25
CA ALA A 204 6.94 26.71 -7.90
C ALA A 204 6.20 26.74 -9.23
N VAL A 205 6.88 26.38 -10.31
CA VAL A 205 6.34 26.30 -11.66
C VAL A 205 6.16 24.84 -12.03
N VAL A 206 4.97 24.47 -12.43
CA VAL A 206 4.62 23.11 -12.85
C VAL A 206 4.61 23.00 -14.35
N ILE A 207 5.42 22.11 -14.90
CA ILE A 207 5.71 22.03 -16.33
C ILE A 207 5.55 20.55 -16.80
N ALA A 208 4.87 20.36 -17.91
CA ALA A 208 4.83 19.07 -18.59
C ALA A 208 4.61 19.24 -20.10
N HIS A 209 5.13 18.32 -20.87
CA HIS A 209 4.85 18.14 -22.31
C HIS A 209 4.89 19.45 -23.13
N GLY A 210 5.85 20.30 -22.88
CA GLY A 210 6.07 21.53 -23.62
C GLY A 210 5.35 22.78 -23.08
N ALA A 211 4.55 22.64 -21.99
CA ALA A 211 3.73 23.73 -21.47
C ALA A 211 3.96 23.96 -19.96
N VAL A 212 3.75 25.21 -19.52
CA VAL A 212 3.55 25.55 -18.12
C VAL A 212 2.10 25.26 -17.77
N LEU A 213 1.86 24.36 -16.82
CA LEU A 213 0.51 23.97 -16.40
C LEU A 213 -0.08 24.94 -15.36
N GLY A 214 0.78 25.54 -14.54
CA GLY A 214 0.37 26.46 -13.50
C GLY A 214 1.54 26.87 -12.60
N VAL A 215 1.27 27.84 -11.74
CA VAL A 215 2.28 28.46 -10.87
C VAL A 215 1.72 28.60 -9.45
N ILE A 216 2.48 28.14 -8.49
CA ILE A 216 2.14 28.20 -7.06
C ILE A 216 3.07 29.20 -6.37
N PRO A 217 2.57 30.33 -5.82
CA PRO A 217 3.37 31.25 -5.03
C PRO A 217 3.53 30.76 -3.60
N LYS A 218 4.71 30.98 -3.00
CA LYS A 218 5.00 30.66 -1.59
C LYS A 218 4.04 31.39 -0.65
N SER A 219 3.43 30.64 0.27
CA SER A 219 2.44 31.16 1.21
C SER A 219 3.07 31.88 2.40
N TYR A 220 4.09 31.28 3.01
CA TYR A 220 4.77 31.80 4.19
C TYR A 220 6.19 32.20 3.84
N LEU A 221 6.51 33.46 4.06
CA LEU A 221 7.83 34.06 3.81
C LEU A 221 8.59 34.15 5.13
N PRO A 222 9.66 33.37 5.36
CA PRO A 222 10.45 33.48 6.57
C PRO A 222 11.13 34.86 6.62
N ASN A 223 11.04 35.49 7.79
CA ASN A 223 11.63 36.83 8.03
C ASN A 223 12.10 36.92 9.48
N TYR A 224 12.95 35.97 9.86
CA TYR A 224 13.55 35.81 11.17
C TYR A 224 14.90 35.14 11.04
N ARG A 225 15.79 35.31 12.03
CA ARG A 225 17.16 34.77 12.03
C ARG A 225 17.87 35.14 10.73
N GLU A 226 18.37 34.16 9.98
CA GLU A 226 19.06 34.31 8.71
C GLU A 226 18.18 34.59 7.48
N TYR A 227 16.86 34.60 7.62
CA TYR A 227 15.93 34.76 6.50
C TYR A 227 15.34 36.17 6.40
N TYR A 228 15.29 36.74 5.15
CA TYR A 228 14.77 38.09 4.86
C TYR A 228 13.80 38.11 3.68
N GLU A 229 13.06 37.02 3.41
CA GLU A 229 12.28 36.88 2.17
C GLU A 229 11.23 37.98 1.95
N LYS A 230 10.69 38.56 3.03
CA LYS A 230 9.75 39.69 2.93
C LYS A 230 10.39 40.98 2.35
N ARG A 231 11.73 41.03 2.26
CA ARG A 231 12.44 42.10 1.60
C ARG A 231 12.24 42.08 0.09
N TRP A 232 12.11 40.90 -0.49
CA TRP A 232 12.11 40.69 -1.93
C TRP A 232 10.76 40.25 -2.46
N PHE A 233 10.05 39.35 -1.74
CA PHE A 233 8.89 38.63 -2.23
C PHE A 233 7.58 39.08 -1.54
N ALA A 234 6.51 39.03 -2.32
CA ALA A 234 5.13 39.12 -1.84
C ALA A 234 4.62 37.70 -1.47
N ASN A 235 3.85 37.60 -0.38
CA ASN A 235 3.26 36.31 -0.01
C ASN A 235 2.12 35.90 -0.93
N GLY A 236 1.99 34.60 -1.16
CA GLY A 236 0.95 34.00 -1.99
C GLY A 236 -0.31 33.54 -1.26
N ARG A 237 -0.35 33.64 0.07
CA ARG A 237 -1.35 32.96 0.92
C ARG A 237 -2.81 33.26 0.59
N GLN A 238 -3.11 34.45 0.06
CA GLN A 238 -4.47 34.82 -0.33
C GLN A 238 -4.67 34.84 -1.85
N ILE A 239 -3.72 34.28 -2.60
CA ILE A 239 -3.82 34.20 -4.05
C ILE A 239 -4.52 32.91 -4.42
N GLN A 240 -5.78 33.06 -4.82
CA GLN A 240 -6.64 31.96 -5.28
C GLN A 240 -7.44 32.44 -6.50
N GLY A 241 -7.75 31.52 -7.41
CA GLY A 241 -8.54 31.82 -8.60
C GLY A 241 -7.88 32.76 -9.60
N MET A 242 -6.57 33.02 -9.47
CA MET A 242 -5.84 33.97 -10.29
C MET A 242 -5.11 33.31 -11.46
N GLU A 243 -4.58 34.17 -12.37
CA GLU A 243 -3.75 33.77 -13.50
C GLU A 243 -2.49 34.64 -13.56
N ILE A 244 -1.44 34.11 -14.22
CA ILE A 244 -0.17 34.80 -14.46
C ILE A 244 0.29 34.55 -15.89
N ALA A 245 0.95 35.55 -16.51
CA ALA A 245 1.59 35.36 -17.80
C ALA A 245 3.01 34.83 -17.60
N VAL A 246 3.34 33.69 -18.19
CA VAL A 246 4.68 33.09 -18.18
C VAL A 246 4.99 32.50 -19.54
N GLY A 247 6.15 32.85 -20.12
CA GLY A 247 6.57 32.33 -21.41
C GLY A 247 5.69 32.69 -22.61
N GLY A 248 4.84 33.73 -22.44
CA GLY A 248 3.90 34.18 -23.47
C GLY A 248 2.51 33.54 -23.35
N GLU A 249 2.30 32.64 -22.39
CA GLU A 249 1.01 32.01 -22.11
C GLU A 249 0.44 32.52 -20.78
N VAL A 250 -0.90 32.44 -20.65
CA VAL A 250 -1.60 32.79 -19.41
C VAL A 250 -2.02 31.49 -18.74
N VAL A 251 -1.51 31.27 -17.53
CA VAL A 251 -1.68 30.00 -16.80
C VAL A 251 -2.28 30.23 -15.41
N PRO A 252 -2.90 29.23 -14.78
CA PRO A 252 -3.39 29.29 -13.40
C PRO A 252 -2.30 29.71 -12.42
N PHE A 253 -2.63 30.63 -11.53
CA PHE A 253 -1.75 31.16 -10.48
C PHE A 253 -2.47 31.14 -9.14
N GLY A 254 -1.94 30.46 -8.14
CA GLY A 254 -2.53 30.45 -6.81
C GLY A 254 -2.09 29.27 -5.95
N THR A 255 -2.47 29.34 -4.67
CA THR A 255 -2.22 28.28 -3.68
C THR A 255 -3.32 27.20 -3.67
N ASP A 256 -4.30 27.32 -4.53
CA ASP A 256 -5.50 26.50 -4.70
C ASP A 256 -5.40 25.57 -5.92
N LEU A 257 -4.21 25.06 -6.24
CA LEU A 257 -3.97 24.22 -7.42
C LEU A 257 -3.62 22.77 -7.05
N ILE A 258 -4.23 21.83 -7.75
CA ILE A 258 -3.84 20.42 -7.79
C ILE A 258 -3.61 20.03 -9.25
N PHE A 259 -2.49 19.38 -9.53
CA PHE A 259 -2.16 18.85 -10.85
C PHE A 259 -2.47 17.36 -10.88
N ALA A 260 -3.31 16.94 -11.82
CA ALA A 260 -3.81 15.58 -11.90
C ALA A 260 -3.58 14.97 -13.28
N ALA A 261 -2.95 13.82 -13.33
CA ALA A 261 -2.81 13.05 -14.55
C ALA A 261 -4.18 12.50 -14.99
N ASP A 262 -4.49 12.63 -16.29
CA ASP A 262 -5.79 12.20 -16.81
C ASP A 262 -5.92 10.67 -16.85
N GLU A 263 -4.83 9.95 -17.15
CA GLU A 263 -4.79 8.49 -17.30
C GLU A 263 -4.44 7.73 -16.02
N LEU A 264 -3.87 8.43 -15.02
CA LEU A 264 -3.50 7.86 -13.73
C LEU A 264 -4.27 8.56 -12.59
N PRO A 265 -5.52 8.18 -12.30
CA PRO A 265 -6.39 8.91 -11.36
C PRO A 265 -5.81 9.13 -9.95
N GLY A 266 -4.90 8.24 -9.52
CA GLY A 266 -4.17 8.37 -8.26
C GLY A 266 -3.00 9.36 -8.31
N PHE A 267 -2.54 9.79 -9.47
CA PHE A 267 -1.43 10.73 -9.62
C PHE A 267 -1.94 12.17 -9.52
N ARG A 268 -2.01 12.69 -8.31
CA ARG A 268 -2.51 14.04 -8.00
C ARG A 268 -1.52 14.76 -7.10
N VAL A 269 -0.95 15.87 -7.58
CA VAL A 269 0.14 16.60 -6.93
C VAL A 269 -0.35 17.92 -6.35
N GLY A 270 -0.13 18.09 -5.04
CA GLY A 270 -0.20 19.38 -4.35
C GLY A 270 1.22 19.90 -4.10
N VAL A 271 1.44 21.21 -4.23
CA VAL A 271 2.78 21.81 -4.15
C VAL A 271 2.81 22.90 -3.10
N GLU A 272 3.88 22.94 -2.32
CA GLU A 272 4.20 24.01 -1.37
C GLU A 272 5.70 24.33 -1.41
N ILE A 273 6.12 25.43 -0.78
CA ILE A 273 7.49 25.91 -0.88
C ILE A 273 8.10 26.15 0.50
N CYS A 274 9.13 25.40 0.84
CA CYS A 274 10.06 25.58 1.97
C CYS A 274 9.36 25.89 3.30
N GLU A 275 9.28 27.17 3.71
CA GLU A 275 8.69 27.64 4.97
C GLU A 275 7.23 27.21 5.14
N ASP A 276 6.50 26.98 4.06
CA ASP A 276 5.12 26.49 4.09
C ASP A 276 5.01 25.20 4.91
N PHE A 277 6.01 24.34 4.81
CA PHE A 277 6.15 23.08 5.55
C PHE A 277 6.34 23.25 7.07
N TRP A 278 7.00 24.36 7.49
CA TRP A 278 7.28 24.62 8.91
C TRP A 278 6.09 25.31 9.61
N ALA A 279 5.09 25.76 8.84
CA ALA A 279 3.90 26.35 9.41
C ALA A 279 3.12 25.30 10.26
N PRO A 280 2.45 25.73 11.35
CA PRO A 280 1.61 24.84 12.15
C PRO A 280 0.53 24.12 11.35
N ILE A 281 0.00 24.76 10.30
CA ILE A 281 -0.92 24.16 9.33
C ILE A 281 -0.34 24.45 7.94
N PRO A 282 0.42 23.51 7.37
CA PRO A 282 0.98 23.65 6.02
C PRO A 282 -0.11 23.74 4.95
N PRO A 283 0.09 24.50 3.87
CA PRO A 283 -0.84 24.54 2.72
C PRO A 283 -1.12 23.16 2.13
N SER A 284 -0.12 22.28 2.14
CA SER A 284 -0.25 20.89 1.69
C SER A 284 -1.27 20.07 2.50
N THR A 285 -1.61 20.47 3.74
CA THR A 285 -2.72 19.88 4.49
C THR A 285 -4.04 20.03 3.73
N TYR A 286 -4.34 21.24 3.28
CA TYR A 286 -5.56 21.51 2.50
C TYR A 286 -5.52 20.84 1.12
N ALA A 287 -4.34 20.79 0.48
CA ALA A 287 -4.17 20.08 -0.78
C ALA A 287 -4.46 18.57 -0.62
N ALA A 288 -4.01 17.93 0.49
CA ALA A 288 -4.32 16.54 0.79
C ALA A 288 -5.82 16.32 1.02
N LEU A 289 -6.47 17.19 1.80
CA LEU A 289 -7.92 17.17 2.02
C LEU A 289 -8.72 17.43 0.73
N ALA A 290 -8.14 18.20 -0.21
CA ALA A 290 -8.71 18.43 -1.54
C ALA A 290 -8.42 17.29 -2.54
N GLY A 291 -7.74 16.22 -2.10
CA GLY A 291 -7.54 15.00 -2.88
C GLY A 291 -6.15 14.81 -3.49
N ALA A 292 -5.15 15.68 -3.21
CA ALA A 292 -3.77 15.40 -3.60
C ALA A 292 -3.22 14.18 -2.86
N THR A 293 -2.61 13.24 -3.59
CA THR A 293 -2.00 12.02 -3.03
C THR A 293 -0.50 12.18 -2.83
N ILE A 294 0.12 13.06 -3.60
CA ILE A 294 1.54 13.40 -3.53
C ILE A 294 1.65 14.88 -3.17
N LEU A 295 2.35 15.18 -2.10
CA LEU A 295 2.64 16.53 -1.63
C LEU A 295 4.11 16.82 -1.89
N ALA A 296 4.41 17.83 -2.68
CA ALA A 296 5.77 18.20 -3.06
C ALA A 296 6.19 19.51 -2.41
N ASN A 297 7.37 19.53 -1.81
CA ASN A 297 7.97 20.70 -1.21
C ASN A 297 9.31 21.02 -1.87
N LEU A 298 9.38 22.20 -2.50
CA LEU A 298 10.59 22.77 -3.05
C LEU A 298 11.23 23.63 -1.96
N SER A 299 12.39 23.24 -1.47
CA SER A 299 13.07 23.91 -0.36
C SER A 299 14.41 24.52 -0.75
N ALA A 300 14.72 25.68 -0.16
CA ALA A 300 16.07 26.20 -0.02
C ALA A 300 16.36 26.43 1.47
N SER A 301 16.26 25.34 2.22
CA SER A 301 16.50 25.31 3.66
C SER A 301 17.98 25.08 3.90
N ASN A 302 18.71 26.08 4.44
CA ASN A 302 20.11 25.91 4.86
C ASN A 302 20.25 24.81 5.90
N ILE A 303 21.44 24.22 6.01
CA ILE A 303 21.70 23.18 7.01
C ILE A 303 22.43 23.75 8.23
N VAL A 304 21.95 23.37 9.41
CA VAL A 304 22.63 23.51 10.70
C VAL A 304 22.59 22.18 11.44
N ILE A 305 23.42 22.04 12.47
CA ILE A 305 23.45 20.80 13.28
C ILE A 305 22.04 20.49 13.83
N GLY A 306 21.57 19.24 13.60
CA GLY A 306 20.27 18.75 14.07
C GLY A 306 19.09 19.03 13.12
N LYS A 307 19.21 19.93 12.14
CA LYS A 307 18.09 20.29 11.26
C LYS A 307 17.62 19.16 10.33
N SER A 308 18.52 18.23 9.99
CA SER A 308 18.12 17.02 9.23
C SER A 308 17.12 16.18 10.00
N ASP A 309 17.33 15.98 11.30
CA ASP A 309 16.40 15.21 12.14
C ASP A 309 15.03 15.89 12.25
N GLU A 310 15.02 17.24 12.32
CA GLU A 310 13.77 18.03 12.31
C GLU A 310 13.03 17.85 10.97
N ARG A 311 13.73 17.89 9.84
CA ARG A 311 13.14 17.65 8.50
C ARG A 311 12.55 16.24 8.42
N HIS A 312 13.26 15.22 8.89
CA HIS A 312 12.76 13.84 8.97
C HIS A 312 11.49 13.74 9.84
N LEU A 313 11.52 14.36 11.02
CA LEU A 313 10.36 14.37 11.92
C LEU A 313 9.13 14.97 11.26
N LEU A 314 9.28 16.13 10.61
CA LEU A 314 8.19 16.82 9.95
C LEU A 314 7.69 16.06 8.73
N CYS A 315 8.57 15.61 7.82
CA CYS A 315 8.18 14.83 6.64
C CYS A 315 7.45 13.54 7.03
N ARG A 316 7.97 12.80 7.99
CA ARG A 316 7.35 11.58 8.50
C ARG A 316 5.98 11.84 9.12
N SER A 317 5.90 12.83 10.00
CA SER A 317 4.64 13.18 10.68
C SER A 317 3.59 13.67 9.70
N HIS A 318 3.97 14.57 8.78
CA HIS A 318 3.03 15.15 7.83
C HIS A 318 2.52 14.13 6.80
N SER A 319 3.42 13.34 6.20
CA SER A 319 3.05 12.23 5.30
C SER A 319 2.06 11.26 5.95
N ASN A 320 2.28 10.90 7.23
CA ASN A 320 1.40 9.98 7.95
C ASN A 320 0.04 10.61 8.27
N ARG A 321 0.00 11.85 8.77
CA ARG A 321 -1.24 12.53 9.20
C ARG A 321 -2.10 12.99 8.03
N ALA A 322 -1.48 13.48 6.95
CA ALA A 322 -2.15 13.88 5.72
C ALA A 322 -2.57 12.69 4.84
N VAL A 323 -2.20 11.46 5.26
CA VAL A 323 -2.43 10.22 4.50
C VAL A 323 -2.02 10.42 3.03
N ALA A 324 -0.73 10.74 2.81
CA ALA A 324 -0.19 11.11 1.51
C ALA A 324 1.27 10.66 1.36
N ALA A 325 1.81 10.71 0.15
CA ALA A 325 3.25 10.78 -0.04
C ALA A 325 3.74 12.22 0.16
N TYR A 326 4.94 12.37 0.70
CA TYR A 326 5.58 13.67 0.86
C TYR A 326 6.97 13.66 0.22
N VAL A 327 7.18 14.55 -0.75
CA VAL A 327 8.41 14.66 -1.54
C VAL A 327 9.10 15.98 -1.18
N TYR A 328 10.26 15.88 -0.58
CA TYR A 328 11.05 17.02 -0.13
C TYR A 328 12.33 17.13 -0.95
N SER A 329 12.60 18.29 -1.53
CA SER A 329 13.80 18.59 -2.31
C SER A 329 14.46 19.85 -1.79
N ALA A 330 15.67 19.77 -1.23
CA ALA A 330 16.41 20.91 -0.70
C ALA A 330 17.57 21.31 -1.62
N SER A 331 17.86 22.61 -1.64
CA SER A 331 19.05 23.18 -2.31
C SER A 331 20.32 22.53 -1.79
N GLY A 332 21.26 22.31 -2.70
CA GLY A 332 22.52 21.63 -2.44
C GLY A 332 23.75 22.41 -2.92
N HIS A 333 24.72 21.64 -3.39
CA HIS A 333 26.01 22.17 -3.86
C HIS A 333 25.82 23.18 -4.99
N GLY A 334 26.49 24.32 -4.86
CA GLY A 334 26.46 25.42 -5.83
C GLY A 334 25.68 26.65 -5.39
N GLU A 335 24.82 26.54 -4.38
CA GLU A 335 24.23 27.73 -3.72
C GLU A 335 25.32 28.55 -3.04
N SER A 336 25.10 29.88 -2.91
CA SER A 336 26.06 30.77 -2.22
C SER A 336 26.26 30.34 -0.77
N THR A 337 27.54 30.31 -0.36
CA THR A 337 27.94 29.98 1.01
C THR A 337 28.51 31.19 1.75
N THR A 338 28.01 32.41 1.42
CA THR A 338 28.45 33.65 2.10
C THR A 338 28.36 33.52 3.62
N ASP A 339 27.21 33.07 4.13
CA ASP A 339 27.01 32.84 5.57
C ASP A 339 26.33 31.49 5.87
N LEU A 340 25.83 30.79 4.87
CA LEU A 340 25.00 29.57 4.99
C LEU A 340 25.66 28.36 4.29
N ALA A 341 25.22 27.16 4.63
CA ALA A 341 25.61 25.93 3.96
C ALA A 341 24.37 25.14 3.51
N TRP A 342 24.54 24.32 2.49
CA TRP A 342 23.48 23.61 1.79
C TRP A 342 23.85 22.15 1.63
N ASP A 343 22.94 21.23 1.99
CA ASP A 343 23.22 19.79 2.03
C ASP A 343 22.56 18.98 0.91
N GLY A 344 21.65 19.56 0.13
CA GLY A 344 21.01 18.87 -0.99
C GLY A 344 20.13 17.70 -0.59
N GLN A 345 19.57 17.69 0.64
CA GLN A 345 18.77 16.58 1.13
C GLN A 345 17.48 16.42 0.32
N GLY A 346 17.35 15.28 -0.37
CA GLY A 346 16.12 14.83 -1.00
C GLY A 346 15.51 13.68 -0.23
N MET A 347 14.19 13.71 0.02
CA MET A 347 13.49 12.66 0.76
C MET A 347 12.13 12.36 0.16
N ILE A 348 11.76 11.09 0.12
CA ILE A 348 10.43 10.64 -0.30
C ILE A 348 9.84 9.79 0.81
N TYR A 349 8.74 10.25 1.39
CA TYR A 349 7.96 9.56 2.41
C TYR A 349 6.60 9.11 1.86
N GLU A 350 6.08 8.00 2.34
CA GLU A 350 4.72 7.52 2.09
C GLU A 350 4.11 7.01 3.38
N LEU A 351 3.01 7.62 3.82
CA LEU A 351 2.29 7.22 5.04
C LEU A 351 3.20 7.11 6.28
N GLY A 352 4.25 7.95 6.34
CA GLY A 352 5.24 7.97 7.41
C GLY A 352 6.44 7.03 7.22
N ASP A 353 6.46 6.21 6.18
CA ASP A 353 7.59 5.36 5.82
C ASP A 353 8.56 6.10 4.88
N LEU A 354 9.84 6.12 5.19
CA LEU A 354 10.89 6.64 4.30
C LEU A 354 11.14 5.65 3.17
N LEU A 355 10.87 6.06 1.93
CA LEU A 355 11.10 5.25 0.73
C LEU A 355 12.50 5.46 0.14
N CYS A 356 12.94 6.72 0.07
CA CYS A 356 14.24 7.11 -0.45
C CYS A 356 14.76 8.35 0.27
N GLU A 357 16.08 8.45 0.40
CA GLU A 357 16.82 9.63 0.82
C GLU A 357 18.09 9.73 0.00
N SER A 358 18.43 10.96 -0.47
CA SER A 358 19.70 11.23 -1.16
C SER A 358 20.87 11.36 -0.18
N GLU A 359 22.10 11.16 -0.67
CA GLU A 359 23.29 11.51 0.09
C GLU A 359 23.35 13.03 0.30
N ARG A 360 23.57 13.42 1.56
CA ARG A 360 23.75 14.83 1.90
C ARG A 360 25.16 15.32 1.63
N PHE A 361 25.29 16.57 1.24
CA PHE A 361 26.57 17.19 0.86
C PHE A 361 27.25 16.53 -0.35
N ALA A 362 26.48 15.85 -1.19
CA ALA A 362 27.00 15.29 -2.43
C ALA A 362 27.53 16.39 -3.36
N LEU A 363 28.70 16.18 -3.96
CA LEU A 363 29.30 17.12 -4.91
C LEU A 363 28.62 17.09 -6.28
N GLU A 364 28.15 15.89 -6.66
CA GLU A 364 27.39 15.69 -7.89
C GLU A 364 25.92 15.44 -7.54
N PRO A 365 24.98 15.91 -8.36
CA PRO A 365 23.57 15.69 -8.13
C PRO A 365 23.22 14.22 -8.08
N GLU A 366 22.52 13.81 -7.04
CA GLU A 366 21.96 12.45 -6.91
C GLU A 366 20.44 12.48 -7.17
N LEU A 367 19.98 11.52 -7.96
CA LEU A 367 18.57 11.32 -8.21
C LEU A 367 17.99 10.36 -7.16
N CYS A 368 17.27 10.90 -6.17
CA CYS A 368 16.54 10.09 -5.21
C CYS A 368 15.21 9.68 -5.84
N ILE A 369 15.00 8.37 -6.04
CA ILE A 369 13.83 7.81 -6.76
C ILE A 369 13.11 6.79 -5.90
N ALA A 370 11.77 6.84 -5.90
CA ALA A 370 10.92 5.83 -5.28
C ALA A 370 9.58 5.67 -6.02
N ASP A 371 9.01 4.47 -5.94
CA ASP A 371 7.67 4.19 -6.45
C ASP A 371 6.65 4.39 -5.33
N VAL A 372 5.82 5.42 -5.44
CA VAL A 372 4.74 5.76 -4.50
C VAL A 372 3.49 4.96 -4.83
N ASP A 373 2.89 4.32 -3.83
CA ASP A 373 1.66 3.55 -3.96
C ASP A 373 0.41 4.44 -3.72
N CYS A 374 -0.05 5.12 -4.77
CA CYS A 374 -1.22 5.99 -4.69
C CYS A 374 -2.52 5.22 -4.38
N ASP A 375 -2.67 3.99 -4.85
CA ASP A 375 -3.82 3.14 -4.50
C ASP A 375 -3.85 2.81 -3.00
N ARG A 376 -2.70 2.58 -2.38
CA ARG A 376 -2.58 2.38 -0.93
C ARG A 376 -3.02 3.62 -0.17
N ILE A 377 -2.58 4.80 -0.60
CA ILE A 377 -2.98 6.09 -0.02
C ILE A 377 -4.50 6.26 -0.08
N LEU A 378 -5.09 6.06 -1.25
CA LEU A 378 -6.54 6.16 -1.43
C LEU A 378 -7.32 5.13 -0.60
N SER A 379 -6.81 3.89 -0.50
CA SER A 379 -7.39 2.85 0.35
C SER A 379 -7.39 3.21 1.83
N GLU A 380 -6.32 3.82 2.33
CA GLU A 380 -6.25 4.26 3.72
C GLU A 380 -7.23 5.43 3.99
N ARG A 381 -7.35 6.40 3.08
CA ARG A 381 -8.34 7.49 3.19
C ARG A 381 -9.77 6.97 3.24
N MET A 382 -10.12 5.97 2.42
CA MET A 382 -11.46 5.34 2.45
C MET A 382 -11.78 4.68 3.80
N ARG A 383 -10.78 4.19 4.51
CA ARG A 383 -10.93 3.49 5.79
C ARG A 383 -10.86 4.40 7.00
N MET A 384 -10.20 5.55 6.87
CA MET A 384 -9.97 6.50 7.95
C MET A 384 -11.08 7.54 8.00
N GLN A 385 -12.16 7.25 8.74
CA GLN A 385 -13.30 8.17 8.85
C GLN A 385 -12.88 9.57 9.35
N THR A 386 -11.91 9.65 10.25
CA THR A 386 -11.39 10.94 10.74
C THR A 386 -10.74 11.78 9.65
N PHE A 387 -10.26 11.17 8.55
CA PHE A 387 -9.81 11.94 7.39
C PHE A 387 -11.00 12.62 6.69
N ASN A 388 -12.10 11.87 6.51
CA ASN A 388 -13.32 12.41 5.91
C ASN A 388 -13.96 13.50 6.80
N ASP A 389 -13.99 13.28 8.12
CA ASP A 389 -14.45 14.29 9.07
C ASP A 389 -13.60 15.57 9.00
N ALA A 390 -12.28 15.45 8.81
CA ALA A 390 -11.39 16.58 8.64
C ALA A 390 -11.62 17.35 7.30
N VAL A 391 -12.03 16.65 6.24
CA VAL A 391 -12.45 17.31 4.98
C VAL A 391 -13.66 18.21 5.21
N GLU A 392 -14.68 17.71 5.92
CA GLU A 392 -15.88 18.50 6.23
C GLU A 392 -15.55 19.67 7.16
N GLU A 393 -14.76 19.45 8.21
CA GLU A 393 -14.36 20.50 9.17
C GLU A 393 -13.51 21.60 8.50
N ALA A 394 -12.70 21.26 7.52
CA ALA A 394 -11.90 22.20 6.75
C ALA A 394 -12.73 22.98 5.69
N GLY A 395 -14.04 22.77 5.65
CA GLY A 395 -14.94 23.45 4.73
C GLY A 395 -14.90 22.92 3.31
N ARG A 396 -14.60 21.62 3.15
CA ARG A 396 -14.54 20.89 1.87
C ARG A 396 -13.58 21.52 0.87
N PRO A 397 -12.27 21.45 1.12
CA PRO A 397 -11.26 22.07 0.24
C PRO A 397 -11.34 21.56 -1.22
N GLU A 398 -11.86 20.36 -1.47
CA GLU A 398 -12.06 19.82 -2.81
C GLU A 398 -13.01 20.67 -3.69
N ASP A 399 -13.90 21.45 -3.09
CA ASP A 399 -14.80 22.37 -3.81
C ASP A 399 -14.11 23.70 -4.16
N ALA A 400 -13.04 24.06 -3.45
CA ALA A 400 -12.30 25.31 -3.60
C ALA A 400 -11.05 25.17 -4.47
N PHE A 401 -10.39 24.01 -4.48
CA PHE A 401 -9.20 23.78 -5.27
C PHE A 401 -9.51 23.60 -6.76
N ARG A 402 -8.71 24.26 -7.60
CA ARG A 402 -8.73 24.09 -9.05
C ARG A 402 -7.87 22.89 -9.43
N VAL A 403 -8.46 21.91 -10.10
CA VAL A 403 -7.73 20.77 -10.63
C VAL A 403 -7.29 21.07 -12.06
N VAL A 404 -5.98 21.09 -12.27
CA VAL A 404 -5.35 21.25 -13.58
C VAL A 404 -5.01 19.86 -14.10
N GLY A 405 -5.76 19.37 -15.09
CA GLY A 405 -5.50 18.10 -15.75
C GLY A 405 -4.33 18.21 -16.73
N PHE A 406 -3.55 17.13 -16.86
CA PHE A 406 -2.52 17.01 -17.87
C PHE A 406 -2.50 15.59 -18.44
N PRO A 407 -2.23 15.43 -19.75
CA PRO A 407 -2.09 14.13 -20.34
C PRO A 407 -0.83 13.45 -19.78
N HIS A 408 -0.96 12.20 -19.39
CA HIS A 408 0.18 11.39 -18.95
C HIS A 408 -0.11 9.96 -19.35
N GLU A 409 0.21 9.63 -20.60
CA GLU A 409 0.11 8.30 -21.18
C GLU A 409 1.49 7.65 -21.12
N PRO A 410 1.84 6.99 -19.99
CA PRO A 410 3.12 6.30 -19.91
C PRO A 410 3.15 5.18 -20.94
N ASP A 411 4.26 5.03 -21.64
CA ASP A 411 4.53 3.82 -22.40
C ASP A 411 4.42 2.62 -21.46
N PHE A 412 3.64 1.60 -21.82
CA PHE A 412 3.50 0.34 -21.08
C PHE A 412 4.81 -0.46 -21.15
N ALA A 413 5.89 0.12 -20.68
CA ALA A 413 7.16 -0.55 -20.58
C ALA A 413 7.36 -1.05 -19.14
N ASP A 414 7.84 -2.28 -18.97
CA ASP A 414 8.28 -2.75 -17.67
C ASP A 414 9.52 -1.95 -17.23
N VAL A 415 9.28 -0.87 -16.48
CA VAL A 415 10.35 -0.05 -15.86
C VAL A 415 10.86 -0.66 -14.56
N GLY A 416 10.38 -1.86 -14.22
CA GLY A 416 10.65 -2.52 -12.95
C GLY A 416 10.00 -1.81 -11.77
N LEU A 417 10.17 -2.38 -10.58
CA LEU A 417 9.76 -1.77 -9.30
C LEU A 417 11.02 -1.50 -8.49
N THR A 418 11.27 -0.22 -8.15
CA THR A 418 12.40 0.19 -7.29
C THR A 418 12.07 -0.01 -5.81
N ARG A 419 10.78 0.03 -5.48
CA ARG A 419 10.28 -0.15 -4.13
C ARG A 419 10.61 -1.55 -3.60
N PRO A 420 11.25 -1.67 -2.42
CA PRO A 420 11.46 -2.97 -1.79
C PRO A 420 10.13 -3.56 -1.30
N VAL A 421 9.76 -4.73 -1.83
CA VAL A 421 8.59 -5.48 -1.36
C VAL A 421 9.03 -6.47 -0.28
N ARG A 422 8.36 -6.43 0.88
CA ARG A 422 8.67 -7.36 1.97
C ARG A 422 8.08 -8.74 1.68
N ARG A 423 8.94 -9.78 1.58
CA ARG A 423 8.49 -11.18 1.43
C ARG A 423 7.65 -11.66 2.61
N PHE A 424 8.06 -11.29 3.80
CA PHE A 424 7.40 -11.63 5.06
C PHE A 424 6.83 -10.34 5.69
N PRO A 425 5.63 -9.90 5.29
CA PRO A 425 5.13 -8.58 5.67
C PRO A 425 4.84 -8.45 7.18
N PHE A 426 4.61 -9.56 7.88
CA PHE A 426 4.42 -9.60 9.32
C PHE A 426 5.73 -9.70 10.12
N VAL A 427 6.87 -9.92 9.43
CA VAL A 427 8.18 -10.06 10.09
C VAL A 427 9.06 -8.85 9.74
N PRO A 428 9.54 -8.09 10.75
CA PRO A 428 10.41 -6.94 10.51
C PRO A 428 11.73 -7.31 9.85
N ASN A 429 12.26 -6.39 9.02
CA ASN A 429 13.49 -6.61 8.26
C ASN A 429 14.76 -6.05 8.95
N ARG A 430 14.60 -5.27 10.04
CA ARG A 430 15.71 -4.68 10.79
C ARG A 430 15.85 -5.39 12.13
N ALA A 431 17.07 -5.61 12.60
CA ALA A 431 17.33 -6.35 13.84
C ALA A 431 16.66 -5.70 15.05
N GLU A 432 16.87 -4.39 15.20
CA GLU A 432 16.33 -3.62 16.32
C GLU A 432 14.81 -3.64 16.30
N LYS A 433 14.21 -3.50 15.09
CA LYS A 433 12.76 -3.52 14.93
C LYS A 433 12.18 -4.92 15.11
N LEU A 434 12.91 -5.96 14.73
CA LEU A 434 12.48 -7.34 14.96
C LEU A 434 12.39 -7.66 16.45
N ASP A 435 13.38 -7.22 17.24
CA ASP A 435 13.37 -7.43 18.70
C ASP A 435 12.24 -6.66 19.39
N GLU A 436 12.00 -5.42 18.99
CA GLU A 436 10.91 -4.60 19.50
C GLU A 436 9.54 -5.21 19.15
N ASP A 437 9.31 -5.56 17.88
CA ASP A 437 8.02 -6.09 17.43
C ASP A 437 7.75 -7.49 18.00
N CYS A 438 8.78 -8.34 18.13
CA CYS A 438 8.62 -9.63 18.82
C CYS A 438 8.32 -9.45 20.30
N TYR A 439 9.00 -8.51 20.98
CA TYR A 439 8.71 -8.16 22.37
C TYR A 439 7.25 -7.69 22.53
N GLU A 440 6.80 -6.78 21.67
CA GLU A 440 5.42 -6.29 21.69
C GLU A 440 4.42 -7.42 21.42
N ALA A 441 4.60 -8.18 20.36
CA ALA A 441 3.70 -9.27 19.98
C ALA A 441 3.54 -10.29 21.10
N PHE A 442 4.66 -10.76 21.67
CA PHE A 442 4.67 -11.73 22.77
C PHE A 442 4.00 -11.17 24.02
N ASN A 443 4.27 -9.93 24.37
CA ASN A 443 3.69 -9.30 25.55
C ASN A 443 2.20 -8.99 25.40
N ILE A 444 1.73 -8.64 24.20
CA ILE A 444 0.29 -8.51 23.89
C ILE A 444 -0.42 -9.85 24.16
N GLN A 445 0.15 -10.96 23.73
CA GLN A 445 -0.42 -12.29 23.97
C GLN A 445 -0.41 -12.66 25.45
N VAL A 446 0.70 -12.44 26.14
CA VAL A 446 0.85 -12.72 27.57
C VAL A 446 -0.13 -11.89 28.39
N ASP A 447 -0.24 -10.58 28.14
CA ASP A 447 -1.16 -9.70 28.87
C ASP A 447 -2.62 -10.06 28.61
N GLY A 448 -2.97 -10.32 27.36
CA GLY A 448 -4.31 -10.77 26.98
C GLY A 448 -4.74 -12.05 27.71
N LEU A 449 -3.87 -13.06 27.72
CA LEU A 449 -4.11 -14.32 28.42
C LEU A 449 -4.14 -14.13 29.95
N MET A 450 -3.19 -13.39 30.49
CA MET A 450 -3.12 -13.07 31.91
C MET A 450 -4.41 -12.38 32.41
N ARG A 451 -4.90 -11.40 31.67
CA ARG A 451 -6.16 -10.72 31.98
C ARG A 451 -7.35 -11.68 31.94
N ARG A 452 -7.38 -12.57 30.95
CA ARG A 452 -8.43 -13.58 30.82
C ARG A 452 -8.41 -14.55 32.00
N PHE A 453 -7.26 -15.07 32.36
CA PHE A 453 -7.08 -15.96 33.51
C PHE A 453 -7.61 -15.33 34.81
N LYS A 454 -7.19 -14.08 35.09
CA LYS A 454 -7.68 -13.34 36.27
C LYS A 454 -9.20 -13.12 36.24
N SER A 455 -9.77 -12.75 35.10
CA SER A 455 -11.20 -12.43 35.02
C SER A 455 -12.11 -13.63 35.13
N THR A 456 -11.67 -14.80 34.70
CA THR A 456 -12.43 -16.07 34.85
C THR A 456 -12.31 -16.68 36.22
N ARG A 457 -11.38 -16.20 37.06
CA ARG A 457 -11.04 -16.80 38.38
C ARG A 457 -10.69 -18.28 38.26
N GLY A 458 -10.09 -18.66 37.10
CA GLY A 458 -9.68 -20.04 36.85
C GLY A 458 -8.53 -20.46 37.78
N GLU A 459 -8.53 -21.74 38.15
CA GLU A 459 -7.47 -22.35 38.95
C GLU A 459 -6.43 -23.05 38.07
N SER A 460 -6.75 -23.29 36.80
CA SER A 460 -5.84 -23.92 35.82
C SER A 460 -6.03 -23.41 34.39
N MET A 461 -4.99 -23.57 33.59
CA MET A 461 -4.99 -23.37 32.14
C MET A 461 -4.80 -24.74 31.48
N VAL A 462 -5.74 -25.14 30.63
CA VAL A 462 -5.72 -26.44 29.94
C VAL A 462 -5.34 -26.23 28.48
N ILE A 463 -4.38 -27.01 27.99
CA ILE A 463 -3.90 -26.88 26.62
C ILE A 463 -3.59 -28.26 26.01
N GLY A 464 -3.99 -28.44 24.74
CA GLY A 464 -3.55 -29.57 23.92
C GLY A 464 -2.15 -29.29 23.36
N VAL A 465 -1.20 -30.17 23.59
CA VAL A 465 0.19 -30.03 23.14
C VAL A 465 0.49 -31.11 22.11
N SER A 466 0.53 -30.71 20.84
CA SER A 466 0.85 -31.64 19.74
C SER A 466 2.36 -31.83 19.55
N GLY A 467 3.16 -30.86 19.95
CA GLY A 467 4.60 -30.78 19.66
C GLY A 467 4.93 -30.00 18.38
N GLY A 468 3.92 -29.43 17.73
CA GLY A 468 4.07 -28.50 16.60
C GLY A 468 4.23 -27.05 17.05
N LEU A 469 4.53 -26.15 16.10
CA LEU A 469 4.85 -24.72 16.35
C LEU A 469 3.77 -23.98 17.13
N ASP A 470 2.49 -24.19 16.79
CA ASP A 470 1.38 -23.40 17.33
C ASP A 470 1.11 -23.73 18.80
N SER A 471 1.06 -25.03 19.11
CA SER A 471 0.90 -25.48 20.50
C SER A 471 2.11 -25.12 21.36
N THR A 472 3.32 -25.15 20.78
CA THR A 472 4.56 -24.73 21.42
C THR A 472 4.50 -23.23 21.78
N HIS A 473 4.15 -22.38 20.82
CA HIS A 473 4.07 -20.94 21.04
C HIS A 473 2.99 -20.59 22.08
N ALA A 474 1.80 -21.18 21.98
CA ALA A 474 0.73 -20.98 22.96
C ALA A 474 1.16 -21.42 24.38
N LEU A 475 1.94 -22.50 24.49
CA LEU A 475 2.41 -23.02 25.76
C LEU A 475 3.46 -22.11 26.41
N ILE A 476 4.41 -21.55 25.63
CA ILE A 476 5.41 -20.61 26.19
C ILE A 476 4.75 -19.28 26.62
N VAL A 477 3.70 -18.83 25.92
CA VAL A 477 2.88 -17.70 26.36
C VAL A 477 2.22 -17.98 27.71
N ALA A 478 1.62 -19.17 27.86
CA ALA A 478 0.99 -19.60 29.12
C ALA A 478 2.01 -19.72 30.28
N ALA A 479 3.20 -20.27 30.00
CA ALA A 479 4.28 -20.36 30.99
C ALA A 479 4.69 -18.97 31.49
N LYS A 480 4.82 -18.00 30.56
CA LYS A 480 5.15 -16.62 30.92
C LYS A 480 4.05 -15.92 31.72
N VAL A 481 2.78 -16.27 31.49
CA VAL A 481 1.66 -15.80 32.36
C VAL A 481 1.84 -16.30 33.79
N CYS A 482 2.16 -17.58 34.00
CA CYS A 482 2.43 -18.11 35.31
C CYS A 482 3.60 -17.37 35.99
N ASP A 483 4.72 -17.20 35.29
CA ASP A 483 5.89 -16.50 35.77
C ASP A 483 5.55 -15.07 36.24
N ARG A 484 4.80 -14.32 35.45
CA ARG A 484 4.39 -12.93 35.78
C ARG A 484 3.41 -12.83 36.96
N LEU A 485 2.59 -13.86 37.14
CA LEU A 485 1.62 -13.92 38.22
C LEU A 485 2.20 -14.50 39.51
N GLY A 486 3.45 -15.00 39.46
CA GLY A 486 4.05 -15.72 40.58
C GLY A 486 3.33 -17.04 40.87
N LEU A 487 2.71 -17.64 39.88
CA LEU A 487 2.02 -18.92 39.97
C LEU A 487 2.97 -20.07 39.61
N PRO A 488 2.83 -21.22 40.24
CA PRO A 488 3.58 -22.41 39.80
C PRO A 488 3.18 -22.79 38.39
N ARG A 489 4.12 -23.15 37.55
CA ARG A 489 3.84 -23.57 36.16
C ARG A 489 2.98 -24.85 36.11
N THR A 490 2.88 -25.63 37.17
CA THR A 490 1.93 -26.72 37.34
C THR A 490 0.45 -26.27 37.28
N THR A 491 0.16 -24.97 37.35
CA THR A 491 -1.14 -24.39 37.01
C THR A 491 -1.54 -24.65 35.56
N ILE A 492 -0.57 -24.90 34.67
CA ILE A 492 -0.79 -25.30 33.30
C ILE A 492 -0.89 -26.82 33.25
N ARG A 493 -1.98 -27.31 32.62
CA ARG A 493 -2.22 -28.73 32.36
C ARG A 493 -2.13 -28.97 30.86
N GLY A 494 -1.01 -29.56 30.44
CA GLY A 494 -0.75 -29.91 29.05
C GLY A 494 -1.13 -31.37 28.79
N TYR A 495 -1.90 -31.55 27.74
CA TYR A 495 -2.34 -32.90 27.33
C TYR A 495 -1.83 -33.22 25.92
N THR A 496 -1.02 -34.25 25.77
CA THR A 496 -0.77 -34.86 24.46
C THR A 496 -1.81 -35.93 24.19
N MET A 497 -2.43 -35.90 23.02
CA MET A 497 -3.56 -36.75 22.67
C MET A 497 -3.30 -37.47 21.34
N PRO A 498 -2.46 -38.52 21.34
CA PRO A 498 -2.10 -39.22 20.11
C PRO A 498 -3.32 -39.85 19.43
N GLY A 499 -3.47 -39.54 18.12
CA GLY A 499 -4.44 -40.14 17.21
C GLY A 499 -3.80 -41.14 16.27
N PHE A 500 -4.48 -41.47 15.15
CA PHE A 500 -4.03 -42.50 14.22
C PHE A 500 -2.78 -42.11 13.42
N ALA A 501 -2.52 -40.82 13.23
CA ALA A 501 -1.42 -40.29 12.43
C ALA A 501 -0.32 -39.61 13.26
N THR A 502 -0.43 -39.57 14.58
CA THR A 502 0.57 -38.90 15.44
C THR A 502 1.91 -39.61 15.35
N SER A 503 2.95 -38.90 14.92
CA SER A 503 4.31 -39.44 14.82
C SER A 503 4.99 -39.53 16.20
N GLU A 504 5.92 -40.47 16.37
CA GLU A 504 6.71 -40.58 17.59
C GLU A 504 7.58 -39.35 17.82
N GLY A 505 8.02 -38.65 16.74
CA GLY A 505 8.80 -37.43 16.81
C GLY A 505 8.01 -36.26 17.42
N THR A 506 6.81 -35.97 16.92
CA THR A 506 5.94 -34.93 17.45
C THR A 506 5.51 -35.20 18.88
N LYS A 507 5.17 -36.45 19.18
CA LYS A 507 4.86 -36.89 20.54
C LYS A 507 6.06 -36.67 21.50
N SER A 508 7.28 -37.03 21.07
CA SER A 508 8.49 -36.80 21.85
C SER A 508 8.75 -35.33 22.12
N ASN A 509 8.57 -34.45 21.10
CA ASN A 509 8.70 -33.03 21.24
C ASN A 509 7.70 -32.44 22.23
N ALA A 510 6.45 -32.88 22.19
CA ALA A 510 5.42 -32.45 23.15
C ALA A 510 5.83 -32.77 24.59
N TRP A 511 6.25 -34.02 24.85
CA TRP A 511 6.68 -34.45 26.18
C TRP A 511 7.94 -33.71 26.67
N ARG A 512 8.96 -33.56 25.83
CA ARG A 512 10.19 -32.83 26.16
C ARG A 512 9.87 -31.37 26.56
N LEU A 513 9.02 -30.69 25.77
CA LEU A 513 8.65 -29.32 26.04
C LEU A 513 7.86 -29.18 27.35
N MET A 514 6.85 -30.00 27.56
CA MET A 514 6.04 -29.96 28.78
C MET A 514 6.89 -30.21 30.03
N LYS A 515 7.84 -31.15 29.95
CA LYS A 515 8.77 -31.47 31.04
C LYS A 515 9.76 -30.29 31.29
N ALA A 516 10.38 -29.77 30.25
CA ALA A 516 11.32 -28.66 30.37
C ALA A 516 10.66 -27.42 31.00
N LEU A 517 9.43 -27.11 30.61
CA LEU A 517 8.66 -26.02 31.20
C LEU A 517 8.16 -26.30 32.63
N GLY A 518 8.23 -27.54 33.12
CA GLY A 518 7.78 -27.90 34.47
C GLY A 518 6.27 -27.80 34.68
N ILE A 519 5.47 -28.05 33.64
CA ILE A 519 4.00 -28.05 33.73
C ILE A 519 3.44 -29.40 34.14
N THR A 520 2.15 -29.46 34.50
CA THR A 520 1.46 -30.76 34.68
C THR A 520 1.21 -31.36 33.28
N ALA A 521 1.83 -32.52 32.99
CA ALA A 521 1.79 -33.18 31.70
C ALA A 521 1.14 -34.52 31.76
N GLU A 522 0.18 -34.81 30.87
CA GLU A 522 -0.53 -36.07 30.79
C GLU A 522 -0.74 -36.49 29.32
N GLU A 523 -0.87 -37.83 29.12
CA GLU A 523 -1.19 -38.38 27.80
C GLU A 523 -2.57 -39.06 27.84
N ILE A 524 -3.36 -38.81 26.78
CA ILE A 524 -4.66 -39.45 26.60
C ILE A 524 -4.70 -40.06 25.19
N ASP A 525 -4.62 -41.40 25.07
CA ASP A 525 -4.80 -42.08 23.80
C ASP A 525 -6.26 -41.99 23.35
N ILE A 526 -6.52 -41.20 22.29
CA ILE A 526 -7.88 -41.02 21.78
C ILE A 526 -8.30 -42.10 20.78
N LYS A 527 -7.41 -43.01 20.36
CA LYS A 527 -7.70 -44.04 19.34
C LYS A 527 -8.85 -44.95 19.73
N PRO A 528 -8.96 -45.47 21.00
CA PRO A 528 -10.09 -46.32 21.38
C PRO A 528 -11.43 -45.61 21.26
N ALA A 529 -11.51 -44.33 21.72
CA ALA A 529 -12.72 -43.52 21.63
C ALA A 529 -13.07 -43.17 20.18
N ALA A 530 -12.07 -42.83 19.38
CA ALA A 530 -12.24 -42.52 17.95
C ALA A 530 -12.74 -43.74 17.18
N THR A 531 -12.15 -44.94 17.41
CA THR A 531 -12.60 -46.17 16.79
C THR A 531 -14.05 -46.47 17.17
N ARG A 532 -14.41 -46.30 18.44
CA ARG A 532 -15.79 -46.49 18.89
C ARG A 532 -16.77 -45.53 18.22
N MET A 533 -16.44 -44.24 18.15
CA MET A 533 -17.29 -43.25 17.51
C MET A 533 -17.45 -43.51 16.01
N LEU A 534 -16.36 -43.83 15.30
CA LEU A 534 -16.42 -44.22 13.88
C LEU A 534 -17.30 -45.42 13.64
N HIS A 535 -17.27 -46.44 14.56
CA HIS A 535 -18.15 -47.59 14.52
C HIS A 535 -19.63 -47.18 14.71
N ASP A 536 -19.91 -46.37 15.73
CA ASP A 536 -21.29 -45.99 16.07
C ASP A 536 -21.98 -45.18 14.98
N ILE A 537 -21.20 -44.32 14.21
CA ILE A 537 -21.73 -43.62 13.06
C ILE A 537 -21.67 -44.38 11.74
N GLY A 538 -21.18 -45.63 11.76
CA GLY A 538 -21.13 -46.53 10.60
C GLY A 538 -20.09 -46.16 9.55
N HIS A 539 -19.02 -45.45 9.94
CA HIS A 539 -17.96 -45.00 9.02
C HIS A 539 -17.20 -46.20 8.42
N ALA A 540 -16.78 -46.06 7.16
CA ALA A 540 -16.10 -47.12 6.41
C ALA A 540 -14.78 -47.59 7.04
N PHE A 541 -14.02 -46.69 7.65
CA PHE A 541 -12.80 -46.99 8.39
C PHE A 541 -13.04 -48.07 9.50
N ALA A 542 -14.14 -47.97 10.20
CA ALA A 542 -14.50 -48.98 11.24
C ALA A 542 -14.82 -50.37 10.68
N LYS A 543 -15.05 -50.49 9.38
CA LYS A 543 -15.25 -51.75 8.65
C LYS A 543 -13.95 -52.32 8.05
N GLY A 544 -12.81 -51.66 8.31
CA GLY A 544 -11.49 -52.03 7.79
C GLY A 544 -11.14 -51.42 6.44
N GLU A 545 -11.92 -50.46 5.92
CA GLU A 545 -11.61 -49.75 4.68
C GLU A 545 -10.69 -48.57 4.98
N PRO A 546 -9.63 -48.29 4.20
CA PRO A 546 -8.68 -47.19 4.45
C PRO A 546 -9.24 -45.85 4.00
N VAL A 547 -10.38 -45.42 4.55
CA VAL A 547 -11.02 -44.13 4.25
C VAL A 547 -10.64 -43.13 5.31
N HIS A 548 -9.88 -42.08 4.89
CA HIS A 548 -9.37 -40.99 5.74
C HIS A 548 -9.96 -39.65 5.27
N ASP A 549 -11.26 -39.51 5.32
CA ASP A 549 -12.01 -38.32 4.89
C ASP A 549 -12.18 -37.29 6.02
N THR A 550 -12.88 -36.21 5.74
CA THR A 550 -13.19 -35.16 6.71
C THR A 550 -13.88 -35.66 7.97
N VAL A 551 -14.68 -36.73 7.89
CA VAL A 551 -15.35 -37.33 9.06
C VAL A 551 -14.33 -38.02 9.96
N PHE A 552 -13.39 -38.75 9.37
CA PHE A 552 -12.29 -39.40 10.09
C PHE A 552 -11.42 -38.37 10.83
N GLU A 553 -11.10 -37.22 10.18
CA GLU A 553 -10.35 -36.13 10.80
C GLU A 553 -11.16 -35.48 11.93
N ASN A 554 -12.44 -35.14 11.68
CA ASN A 554 -13.31 -34.47 12.64
C ASN A 554 -13.61 -35.31 13.89
N VAL A 555 -13.65 -36.60 13.79
CA VAL A 555 -13.82 -37.48 14.96
C VAL A 555 -12.61 -37.33 15.90
N GLN A 556 -11.38 -37.35 15.36
CA GLN A 556 -10.17 -37.18 16.17
C GLN A 556 -10.08 -35.77 16.75
N ALA A 557 -10.29 -34.74 15.93
CA ALA A 557 -10.27 -33.35 16.36
C ALA A 557 -11.37 -33.06 17.41
N GLY A 558 -12.58 -33.58 17.20
CA GLY A 558 -13.70 -33.48 18.11
C GLY A 558 -13.45 -34.08 19.48
N LEU A 559 -12.87 -35.29 19.53
CA LEU A 559 -12.50 -35.94 20.78
C LEU A 559 -11.45 -35.13 21.54
N ARG A 560 -10.41 -34.66 20.86
CA ARG A 560 -9.40 -33.77 21.50
C ARG A 560 -10.08 -32.54 22.16
N THR A 561 -10.96 -31.87 21.44
CA THR A 561 -11.71 -30.74 21.99
C THR A 561 -12.58 -31.14 23.18
N ASP A 562 -13.32 -32.22 23.05
CA ASP A 562 -14.25 -32.70 24.10
C ASP A 562 -13.50 -33.05 25.40
N TYR A 563 -12.38 -33.77 25.31
CA TYR A 563 -11.54 -34.05 26.46
C TYR A 563 -11.01 -32.73 27.09
N LEU A 564 -10.45 -31.83 26.32
CA LEU A 564 -9.90 -30.58 26.85
C LEU A 564 -10.95 -29.72 27.58
N PHE A 565 -12.17 -29.62 27.03
CA PHE A 565 -13.27 -28.87 27.68
C PHE A 565 -13.75 -29.54 28.95
N ARG A 566 -13.84 -30.88 29.02
CA ARG A 566 -14.21 -31.62 30.22
C ARG A 566 -13.14 -31.51 31.31
N LEU A 567 -11.88 -31.64 30.92
CA LEU A 567 -10.73 -31.49 31.83
C LEU A 567 -10.63 -30.02 32.35
N ALA A 568 -10.91 -29.03 31.53
CA ALA A 568 -10.98 -27.65 31.97
C ALA A 568 -12.08 -27.48 33.05
N GLY A 569 -13.26 -28.06 32.85
CA GLY A 569 -14.33 -28.09 33.86
C GLY A 569 -13.92 -28.79 35.14
N GLN A 570 -13.31 -29.99 35.03
CA GLN A 570 -12.85 -30.79 36.15
C GLN A 570 -11.81 -30.07 37.02
N HIS A 571 -10.91 -29.30 36.38
CA HIS A 571 -9.81 -28.60 37.02
C HIS A 571 -10.08 -27.11 37.23
N ARG A 572 -11.35 -26.65 37.15
CA ARG A 572 -11.78 -25.26 37.32
C ARG A 572 -10.96 -24.27 36.48
N GLY A 573 -10.67 -24.65 35.28
CA GLY A 573 -9.85 -23.89 34.36
C GLY A 573 -10.56 -23.56 33.05
N PHE A 574 -9.78 -23.14 32.08
CA PHE A 574 -10.28 -22.92 30.73
C PHE A 574 -9.27 -23.39 29.69
N VAL A 575 -9.75 -23.66 28.47
CA VAL A 575 -8.95 -24.18 27.35
C VAL A 575 -8.27 -23.00 26.64
N ILE A 576 -6.94 -23.11 26.46
CA ILE A 576 -6.15 -22.23 25.58
C ILE A 576 -6.19 -22.79 24.16
N GLY A 577 -6.60 -21.95 23.21
CA GLY A 577 -6.56 -22.28 21.78
C GLY A 577 -5.19 -22.02 21.17
N THR A 578 -4.81 -22.89 20.24
CA THR A 578 -3.49 -22.88 19.60
C THR A 578 -3.54 -22.46 18.13
N GLY A 579 -4.72 -22.49 17.48
CA GLY A 579 -4.88 -22.12 16.07
C GLY A 579 -4.41 -20.69 15.76
N ASP A 580 -3.69 -20.54 14.66
CA ASP A 580 -3.06 -19.27 14.23
C ASP A 580 -3.88 -18.49 13.20
N LEU A 581 -3.39 -17.29 12.87
CA LEU A 581 -4.05 -16.39 11.92
C LEU A 581 -4.09 -16.93 10.49
N SER A 582 -3.04 -17.62 10.05
CA SER A 582 -2.92 -18.17 8.69
C SER A 582 -3.91 -19.30 8.46
N GLU A 583 -4.06 -20.19 9.43
CA GLU A 583 -5.04 -21.27 9.42
C GLU A 583 -6.47 -20.73 9.40
N LEU A 584 -6.74 -19.70 10.21
CA LEU A 584 -8.04 -19.02 10.22
C LEU A 584 -8.35 -18.34 8.89
N ALA A 585 -7.35 -17.74 8.25
CA ALA A 585 -7.51 -17.11 6.94
C ALA A 585 -7.92 -18.11 5.86
N LEU A 586 -7.24 -19.27 5.82
CA LEU A 586 -7.45 -20.31 4.82
C LEU A 586 -8.63 -21.22 5.14
N GLY A 587 -9.23 -21.10 6.34
CA GLY A 587 -10.19 -22.08 6.83
C GLY A 587 -9.57 -23.48 6.97
N TRP A 588 -8.26 -23.54 7.21
CA TRP A 588 -7.51 -24.77 7.45
C TRP A 588 -7.65 -25.20 8.91
N CYS A 589 -8.86 -25.43 9.31
CA CYS A 589 -9.27 -25.84 10.64
C CYS A 589 -10.60 -26.60 10.54
N THR A 590 -10.92 -27.37 11.56
CA THR A 590 -12.20 -28.05 11.69
C THR A 590 -13.22 -27.09 12.30
N TYR A 591 -14.42 -26.98 11.72
CA TYR A 591 -15.46 -26.09 12.23
C TYR A 591 -16.07 -26.62 13.54
N GLY A 592 -15.98 -25.83 14.59
CA GLY A 592 -16.61 -26.14 15.88
C GLY A 592 -15.94 -27.22 16.71
N VAL A 593 -14.82 -27.79 16.26
CA VAL A 593 -14.05 -28.82 16.95
C VAL A 593 -12.54 -28.57 16.74
N GLY A 594 -11.69 -29.34 17.46
CA GLY A 594 -10.25 -29.21 17.34
C GLY A 594 -9.72 -27.91 17.92
N ASP A 595 -8.59 -27.45 17.43
CA ASP A 595 -7.89 -26.23 17.86
C ASP A 595 -8.61 -24.92 17.52
N GLN A 596 -9.59 -24.96 16.60
CA GLN A 596 -10.51 -23.86 16.38
C GLN A 596 -11.35 -23.54 17.63
N MET A 597 -11.68 -24.56 18.42
CA MET A 597 -12.53 -24.40 19.60
C MET A 597 -11.71 -24.32 20.88
N SER A 598 -11.87 -23.23 21.58
CA SER A 598 -11.23 -22.94 22.86
C SER A 598 -12.02 -21.88 23.62
N HIS A 599 -11.62 -21.61 24.85
CA HIS A 599 -12.15 -20.46 25.58
C HIS A 599 -11.39 -19.17 25.25
N TYR A 600 -10.11 -19.27 24.85
CA TYR A 600 -9.28 -18.13 24.44
C TYR A 600 -8.16 -18.56 23.49
N GLY A 601 -8.15 -18.04 22.27
CA GLY A 601 -7.16 -18.33 21.24
C GLY A 601 -5.98 -17.35 21.28
N VAL A 602 -4.87 -17.74 21.90
CA VAL A 602 -3.72 -16.82 22.08
C VAL A 602 -2.99 -16.52 20.78
N ASN A 603 -3.02 -17.41 19.80
CA ASN A 603 -2.33 -17.26 18.52
C ASN A 603 -3.25 -16.70 17.40
N SER A 604 -4.53 -16.50 17.66
CA SER A 604 -5.52 -16.11 16.62
C SER A 604 -5.19 -14.83 15.85
N GLY A 605 -4.31 -13.99 16.39
CA GLY A 605 -3.81 -12.77 15.75
C GLY A 605 -2.36 -12.85 15.26
N VAL A 606 -1.73 -14.04 15.30
CA VAL A 606 -0.32 -14.26 14.93
C VAL A 606 -0.25 -15.17 13.70
N PRO A 607 0.32 -14.74 12.57
CA PRO A 607 0.47 -15.59 11.40
C PRO A 607 1.57 -16.63 11.59
N LYS A 608 1.47 -17.76 10.88
CA LYS A 608 2.41 -18.87 10.94
C LYS A 608 3.87 -18.44 10.74
N THR A 609 4.09 -17.56 9.79
CA THR A 609 5.44 -17.02 9.52
C THR A 609 6.03 -16.25 10.71
N LEU A 610 5.22 -15.52 11.48
CA LEU A 610 5.70 -14.78 12.65
C LEU A 610 5.94 -15.69 13.87
N ILE A 611 5.18 -16.78 14.05
CA ILE A 611 5.33 -17.71 15.18
C ILE A 611 6.76 -18.24 15.29
N GLN A 612 7.38 -18.63 14.19
CA GLN A 612 8.76 -19.10 14.19
C GLN A 612 9.75 -18.06 14.73
N TYR A 613 9.55 -16.79 14.37
CA TYR A 613 10.41 -15.69 14.83
C TYR A 613 10.17 -15.37 16.31
N LEU A 614 8.94 -15.48 16.80
CA LEU A 614 8.61 -15.30 18.21
C LEU A 614 9.26 -16.37 19.09
N ILE A 615 9.25 -17.64 18.66
CA ILE A 615 9.93 -18.73 19.38
C ILE A 615 11.46 -18.50 19.38
N ARG A 616 12.08 -18.22 18.23
CA ARG A 616 13.50 -17.89 18.14
C ARG A 616 13.89 -16.63 18.93
N TRP A 617 13.02 -15.65 18.96
CA TRP A 617 13.22 -14.46 19.80
C TRP A 617 13.21 -14.83 21.29
N ALA A 618 12.29 -15.70 21.73
CA ALA A 618 12.20 -16.14 23.10
C ALA A 618 13.47 -16.88 23.55
N THR A 619 14.03 -17.77 22.71
CA THR A 619 15.30 -18.46 23.00
C THR A 619 16.47 -17.50 23.03
N ARG A 620 16.61 -16.63 22.02
CA ARG A 620 17.72 -15.67 21.93
C ARG A 620 17.76 -14.66 23.06
N THR A 621 16.60 -14.25 23.57
CA THR A 621 16.48 -13.28 24.67
C THR A 621 16.41 -13.94 26.04
N ASN A 622 16.70 -15.24 26.13
CA ASN A 622 16.70 -16.02 27.38
C ASN A 622 15.42 -15.83 28.19
N GLN A 623 14.26 -15.97 27.50
CA GLN A 623 12.97 -15.91 28.19
C GLN A 623 12.74 -17.13 29.07
N PHE A 624 13.44 -18.22 28.82
CA PHE A 624 13.42 -19.50 29.53
C PHE A 624 14.84 -19.98 29.86
N ASP A 625 14.97 -21.16 30.46
CA ASP A 625 16.26 -21.77 30.75
C ASP A 625 16.83 -22.50 29.51
N ALA A 626 18.12 -22.86 29.59
CA ALA A 626 18.85 -23.48 28.48
C ALA A 626 18.27 -24.84 28.05
N GLU A 627 17.65 -25.61 28.96
CA GLU A 627 17.01 -26.90 28.61
C GLU A 627 15.76 -26.64 27.77
N THR A 628 14.93 -25.69 28.15
CA THR A 628 13.74 -25.26 27.40
C THR A 628 14.12 -24.68 26.05
N ASP A 629 15.15 -23.80 26.01
CA ASP A 629 15.61 -23.18 24.76
C ASP A 629 16.09 -24.21 23.74
N ALA A 630 16.83 -25.25 24.18
CA ALA A 630 17.27 -26.35 23.29
C ALA A 630 16.08 -27.13 22.70
N VAL A 631 15.04 -27.38 23.47
CA VAL A 631 13.84 -28.05 22.97
C VAL A 631 13.06 -27.16 21.97
N LEU A 632 13.00 -25.85 22.24
CA LEU A 632 12.34 -24.90 21.34
C LEU A 632 13.05 -24.81 19.98
N GLU A 633 14.38 -24.79 19.96
CA GLU A 633 15.18 -24.79 18.71
C GLU A 633 14.95 -26.07 17.89
N ASP A 634 14.91 -27.25 18.54
CA ASP A 634 14.61 -28.54 17.88
C ASP A 634 13.22 -28.50 17.20
N ILE A 635 12.21 -27.97 17.90
CA ILE A 635 10.84 -27.88 17.38
C ILE A 635 10.78 -26.94 16.18
N VAL A 636 11.45 -25.77 16.22
CA VAL A 636 11.47 -24.83 15.10
C VAL A 636 12.18 -25.42 13.88
N GLY A 637 13.09 -26.34 14.05
CA GLY A 637 13.78 -27.07 12.98
C GLY A 637 12.96 -28.19 12.34
N THR A 638 11.80 -28.54 12.90
CA THR A 638 10.97 -29.67 12.42
C THR A 638 10.03 -29.24 11.28
N GLU A 639 9.91 -30.08 10.25
CA GLU A 639 8.99 -29.82 9.12
C GLU A 639 7.52 -29.84 9.55
N ILE A 640 6.72 -28.91 9.03
CA ILE A 640 5.28 -28.79 9.33
C ILE A 640 4.50 -29.86 8.57
N SER A 641 3.95 -30.84 9.28
CA SER A 641 3.15 -31.92 8.72
C SER A 641 1.77 -32.04 9.40
N PRO A 642 0.72 -32.47 8.67
CA PRO A 642 -0.60 -32.73 9.26
C PRO A 642 -0.58 -33.96 10.18
N GLU A 643 -1.24 -33.84 11.33
CA GLU A 643 -1.28 -34.90 12.37
C GLU A 643 -2.54 -35.78 12.34
N LEU A 644 -3.47 -35.54 11.43
CA LEU A 644 -4.77 -36.20 11.43
C LEU A 644 -4.90 -37.30 10.38
N VAL A 645 -4.09 -37.29 9.31
CA VAL A 645 -4.11 -38.25 8.21
C VAL A 645 -2.83 -39.10 8.24
N PRO A 646 -2.93 -40.44 8.28
CA PRO A 646 -1.76 -41.33 8.22
C PRO A 646 -0.96 -41.14 6.92
N PRO A 647 0.37 -41.43 6.92
CA PRO A 647 1.17 -41.43 5.70
C PRO A 647 0.53 -42.33 4.62
N GLY A 648 0.70 -41.99 3.36
CA GLY A 648 0.26 -42.81 2.24
C GLY A 648 0.92 -44.19 2.20
N ALA A 649 0.44 -45.07 1.34
CA ALA A 649 0.96 -46.43 1.19
C ALA A 649 2.45 -46.48 0.80
N ASP A 650 2.98 -45.38 0.26
CA ASP A 650 4.38 -45.13 -0.10
C ASP A 650 5.23 -44.59 1.07
N GLY A 651 4.63 -44.38 2.25
CA GLY A 651 5.26 -43.76 3.40
C GLY A 651 5.43 -42.24 3.31
N ALA A 652 4.96 -41.60 2.24
CA ALA A 652 5.02 -40.17 2.09
C ALA A 652 4.02 -39.46 3.01
N ILE A 653 4.50 -38.52 3.82
CA ILE A 653 3.67 -37.64 4.64
C ILE A 653 3.12 -36.55 3.72
N GLN A 654 1.80 -36.42 3.69
CA GLN A 654 1.17 -35.36 2.91
C GLN A 654 1.50 -33.99 3.57
N SER A 655 2.25 -33.13 2.88
CA SER A 655 2.53 -31.77 3.38
C SER A 655 1.26 -30.93 3.34
N THR A 656 0.97 -30.20 4.43
CA THR A 656 -0.11 -29.21 4.47
C THR A 656 0.01 -28.21 3.32
N GLU A 657 1.23 -27.75 3.04
CA GLU A 657 1.50 -26.75 1.99
C GLU A 657 1.26 -27.29 0.57
N SER A 658 1.25 -28.60 0.36
CA SER A 658 0.89 -29.19 -0.93
C SER A 658 -0.59 -28.97 -1.29
N ILE A 659 -1.45 -28.72 -0.30
CA ILE A 659 -2.90 -28.52 -0.46
C ILE A 659 -3.26 -27.04 -0.44
N ILE A 660 -2.74 -26.29 0.54
CA ILE A 660 -3.12 -24.90 0.75
C ILE A 660 -2.14 -23.89 0.16
N GLY A 661 -0.98 -24.34 -0.28
CA GLY A 661 0.15 -23.50 -0.71
C GLY A 661 1.09 -23.13 0.42
N PRO A 662 2.28 -22.59 0.08
CA PRO A 662 3.27 -22.15 1.05
C PRO A 662 2.72 -21.08 2.01
N TYR A 663 2.99 -21.22 3.31
CA TYR A 663 2.51 -20.26 4.30
C TYR A 663 3.06 -18.85 4.09
N GLU A 664 4.29 -18.69 3.60
CA GLU A 664 4.84 -17.39 3.29
C GLU A 664 4.09 -16.67 2.17
N LEU A 665 3.61 -17.38 1.15
CA LEU A 665 2.74 -16.79 0.12
C LEU A 665 1.35 -16.49 0.67
N ASN A 666 0.79 -17.39 1.46
CA ASN A 666 -0.53 -17.19 2.06
C ASN A 666 -0.54 -15.99 3.02
N ASP A 667 0.47 -15.84 3.87
CA ASP A 667 0.60 -14.69 4.78
C ASP A 667 0.86 -13.39 4.00
N PHE A 668 1.62 -13.45 2.90
CA PHE A 668 1.79 -12.33 2.00
C PHE A 668 0.45 -11.90 1.38
N PHE A 669 -0.31 -12.84 0.83
CA PHE A 669 -1.63 -12.57 0.24
C PHE A 669 -2.60 -12.02 1.29
N LEU A 670 -2.62 -12.61 2.49
CA LEU A 670 -3.44 -12.18 3.61
C LEU A 670 -3.17 -10.72 3.99
N HIS A 671 -1.89 -10.37 4.15
CA HIS A 671 -1.50 -9.00 4.52
C HIS A 671 -1.99 -7.98 3.49
N HIS A 672 -1.71 -8.21 2.22
CA HIS A 672 -2.06 -7.29 1.14
C HIS A 672 -3.57 -7.20 0.89
N THR A 673 -4.28 -8.32 1.08
CA THR A 673 -5.74 -8.37 0.90
C THR A 673 -6.49 -7.67 2.05
N ILE A 674 -6.12 -7.95 3.31
CA ILE A 674 -6.89 -7.43 4.47
C ILE A 674 -6.41 -6.07 4.91
N ARG A 675 -5.09 -5.91 5.08
CA ARG A 675 -4.53 -4.65 5.60
C ARG A 675 -4.76 -3.49 4.63
N TRP A 676 -4.62 -3.76 3.33
CA TRP A 676 -4.66 -2.72 2.29
C TRP A 676 -5.86 -2.81 1.35
N GLY A 677 -6.57 -3.94 1.29
CA GLY A 677 -7.71 -4.15 0.38
C GLY A 677 -7.29 -4.13 -1.09
N GLN A 678 -6.07 -4.53 -1.39
CA GLN A 678 -5.52 -4.47 -2.75
C GLN A 678 -6.22 -5.46 -3.68
N LYS A 679 -6.30 -5.08 -4.96
CA LYS A 679 -6.83 -5.95 -6.02
C LYS A 679 -5.95 -7.20 -6.18
N PRO A 680 -6.52 -8.36 -6.51
CA PRO A 680 -5.75 -9.59 -6.73
C PRO A 680 -4.59 -9.43 -7.72
N SER A 681 -4.77 -8.70 -8.83
CA SER A 681 -3.71 -8.41 -9.79
C SER A 681 -2.53 -7.65 -9.17
N LYS A 682 -2.81 -6.68 -8.29
CA LYS A 682 -1.77 -5.95 -7.56
C LYS A 682 -1.07 -6.84 -6.53
N VAL A 683 -1.82 -7.71 -5.84
CA VAL A 683 -1.22 -8.68 -4.90
C VAL A 683 -0.28 -9.63 -5.65
N ALA A 684 -0.70 -10.13 -6.84
CA ALA A 684 0.15 -10.96 -7.70
C ALA A 684 1.41 -10.21 -8.19
N PHE A 685 1.26 -8.94 -8.60
CA PHE A 685 2.37 -8.09 -9.03
C PHE A 685 3.39 -7.88 -7.91
N LEU A 686 2.95 -7.56 -6.71
CA LEU A 686 3.82 -7.40 -5.55
C LEU A 686 4.51 -8.72 -5.17
N ALA A 687 3.77 -9.84 -5.19
CA ALA A 687 4.33 -11.17 -4.95
C ALA A 687 5.39 -11.53 -6.01
N TYR A 688 5.12 -11.28 -7.28
CA TYR A 688 6.08 -11.48 -8.36
C TYR A 688 7.38 -10.71 -8.12
N HIS A 689 7.30 -9.40 -7.77
CA HIS A 689 8.48 -8.60 -7.45
C HIS A 689 9.20 -9.03 -6.17
N ALA A 690 8.46 -9.58 -5.20
CA ALA A 690 9.06 -10.08 -3.97
C ALA A 690 9.79 -11.41 -4.16
N TRP A 691 9.25 -12.33 -4.98
CA TRP A 691 9.63 -13.74 -4.95
C TRP A 691 10.31 -14.27 -6.23
N ARG A 692 10.28 -13.53 -7.36
CA ARG A 692 10.85 -13.99 -8.63
C ARG A 692 12.36 -14.18 -8.64
N ASP A 693 13.08 -13.62 -7.66
CA ASP A 693 14.53 -13.66 -7.58
C ASP A 693 14.96 -13.63 -6.10
N ALA A 694 15.45 -14.76 -5.60
CA ALA A 694 15.87 -14.93 -4.21
C ALA A 694 17.09 -14.09 -3.84
N SER A 695 17.90 -13.65 -4.81
CA SER A 695 19.07 -12.83 -4.59
C SER A 695 18.73 -11.34 -4.34
N ARG A 696 17.55 -10.90 -4.79
CA ARG A 696 17.08 -9.51 -4.68
C ARG A 696 16.25 -9.29 -3.41
N GLY A 697 16.23 -8.05 -2.96
CA GLY A 697 15.45 -7.66 -1.77
C GLY A 697 16.06 -8.20 -0.47
N ARG A 698 15.31 -8.05 0.63
CA ARG A 698 15.76 -8.46 1.96
C ARG A 698 14.99 -9.66 2.45
N TRP A 699 15.72 -10.64 2.96
CA TRP A 699 15.17 -11.73 3.75
C TRP A 699 15.14 -11.35 5.22
N PRO A 700 14.22 -11.92 6.02
CA PRO A 700 14.22 -11.71 7.46
C PRO A 700 15.56 -12.15 8.07
N LEU A 701 15.90 -11.54 9.19
CA LEU A 701 17.13 -11.88 9.93
C LEU A 701 17.13 -13.37 10.31
N ALA A 702 18.32 -13.97 10.22
CA ALA A 702 18.54 -15.39 10.52
C ALA A 702 17.73 -16.36 9.65
N PHE A 703 17.18 -15.91 8.51
CA PHE A 703 16.54 -16.82 7.56
C PHE A 703 17.61 -17.76 6.96
N PRO A 704 17.41 -19.10 7.02
CA PRO A 704 18.45 -20.03 6.56
C PRO A 704 18.74 -19.86 5.07
N GLY A 705 20.03 -19.75 4.71
CA GLY A 705 20.42 -19.52 3.32
C GLY A 705 19.95 -20.62 2.36
N HIS A 706 19.95 -21.88 2.81
CA HIS A 706 19.49 -23.03 2.03
C HIS A 706 17.97 -23.09 1.86
N ALA A 707 17.20 -22.36 2.68
CA ALA A 707 15.75 -22.28 2.59
C ALA A 707 15.27 -21.11 1.70
N LYS A 708 16.18 -20.29 1.16
CA LYS A 708 15.82 -19.23 0.22
C LYS A 708 15.43 -19.84 -1.11
N HIS A 709 14.30 -19.44 -1.63
CA HIS A 709 13.73 -19.98 -2.86
C HIS A 709 12.97 -18.90 -3.64
N GLU A 710 12.54 -19.26 -4.82
CA GLU A 710 11.86 -18.38 -5.78
C GLU A 710 10.50 -18.97 -6.15
N TYR A 711 9.59 -18.08 -6.52
CA TYR A 711 8.31 -18.45 -7.11
C TYR A 711 8.11 -17.72 -8.43
N ASP A 712 7.82 -18.45 -9.49
CA ASP A 712 7.41 -17.90 -10.76
C ASP A 712 5.96 -17.36 -10.70
N LEU A 713 5.58 -16.59 -11.71
CA LEU A 713 4.26 -15.97 -11.75
C LEU A 713 3.12 -17.02 -11.82
N ALA A 714 3.33 -18.12 -12.52
CA ALA A 714 2.34 -19.19 -12.63
C ALA A 714 2.07 -19.84 -11.27
N THR A 715 3.10 -20.09 -10.49
CA THR A 715 3.00 -20.60 -9.11
C THR A 715 2.30 -19.60 -8.19
N ILE A 716 2.69 -18.32 -8.26
CA ILE A 716 2.06 -17.24 -7.48
C ILE A 716 0.58 -17.13 -7.83
N ARG A 717 0.23 -17.09 -9.12
CA ARG A 717 -1.16 -17.02 -9.61
C ARG A 717 -1.99 -18.19 -9.10
N ARG A 718 -1.47 -19.43 -9.23
CA ARG A 718 -2.16 -20.64 -8.77
C ARG A 718 -2.47 -20.58 -7.27
N TRP A 719 -1.49 -20.22 -6.44
CA TRP A 719 -1.69 -20.18 -4.98
C TRP A 719 -2.53 -18.99 -4.53
N LEU A 720 -2.45 -17.86 -5.23
CA LEU A 720 -3.33 -16.71 -4.98
C LEU A 720 -4.78 -17.06 -5.35
N GLU A 721 -5.02 -17.78 -6.45
CA GLU A 721 -6.36 -18.26 -6.81
C GLU A 721 -6.93 -19.18 -5.73
N ASN A 722 -6.13 -20.13 -5.21
CA ASN A 722 -6.52 -20.99 -4.11
C ASN A 722 -6.81 -20.17 -2.82
N PHE A 723 -5.95 -19.21 -2.48
CA PHE A 723 -6.15 -18.33 -1.33
C PHE A 723 -7.47 -17.55 -1.45
N LEU A 724 -7.74 -16.91 -2.58
CA LEU A 724 -8.95 -16.13 -2.81
C LEU A 724 -10.21 -17.00 -2.71
N GLN A 725 -10.18 -18.18 -3.34
CA GLN A 725 -11.29 -19.14 -3.28
C GLN A 725 -11.57 -19.57 -1.84
N ARG A 726 -10.52 -19.87 -1.06
CA ARG A 726 -10.66 -20.26 0.34
C ARG A 726 -11.10 -19.08 1.21
N PHE A 727 -10.42 -17.97 1.13
CA PHE A 727 -10.61 -16.81 2.02
C PHE A 727 -12.02 -16.20 1.88
N PHE A 728 -12.47 -15.95 0.66
CA PHE A 728 -13.77 -15.33 0.38
C PHE A 728 -14.91 -16.35 0.21
N GLY A 729 -14.64 -17.54 -0.32
CA GLY A 729 -15.67 -18.50 -0.68
C GLY A 729 -16.22 -19.30 0.49
N PHE A 730 -15.39 -19.84 1.39
CA PHE A 730 -15.90 -20.71 2.46
C PHE A 730 -15.24 -20.54 3.84
N SER A 731 -14.06 -19.95 3.93
CA SER A 731 -13.38 -19.81 5.23
C SER A 731 -14.14 -18.90 6.20
N GLN A 732 -14.89 -17.94 5.68
CA GLN A 732 -15.71 -17.03 6.49
C GLN A 732 -16.75 -17.78 7.31
N PHE A 733 -17.36 -18.85 6.77
CA PHE A 733 -18.28 -19.70 7.53
C PHE A 733 -17.60 -20.26 8.78
N LYS A 734 -16.37 -20.76 8.65
CA LYS A 734 -15.61 -21.30 9.77
C LYS A 734 -15.23 -20.23 10.81
N ARG A 735 -14.98 -18.98 10.36
CA ARG A 735 -14.65 -17.87 11.25
C ARG A 735 -15.82 -17.28 12.04
N SER A 736 -17.06 -17.64 11.72
CA SER A 736 -18.24 -17.12 12.43
C SER A 736 -18.30 -17.50 13.91
N ALA A 737 -17.66 -18.59 14.32
CA ALA A 737 -17.65 -19.14 15.69
C ALA A 737 -16.27 -19.08 16.35
N LEU A 738 -15.46 -18.06 16.08
CA LEU A 738 -14.13 -17.95 16.67
C LEU A 738 -14.19 -17.53 18.14
N PRO A 739 -13.37 -18.15 19.03
CA PRO A 739 -13.15 -17.69 20.40
C PRO A 739 -12.50 -16.29 20.42
N ASN A 740 -12.51 -15.65 21.61
CA ASN A 740 -11.75 -14.44 21.81
C ASN A 740 -10.25 -14.71 21.72
N GLY A 741 -9.49 -13.72 21.26
CA GLY A 741 -8.03 -13.76 21.19
C GLY A 741 -7.46 -12.36 21.05
N PRO A 742 -6.17 -12.15 21.33
CA PRO A 742 -5.54 -10.85 21.25
C PRO A 742 -5.31 -10.45 19.79
N LYS A 743 -5.52 -9.17 19.47
CA LYS A 743 -5.07 -8.57 18.22
C LYS A 743 -3.61 -8.19 18.36
N VAL A 744 -2.74 -8.77 17.54
CA VAL A 744 -1.29 -8.55 17.60
C VAL A 744 -0.83 -7.54 16.55
N SER A 745 -1.38 -7.58 15.35
CA SER A 745 -1.01 -6.67 14.26
C SER A 745 -2.20 -5.95 13.65
N ALA A 746 -1.95 -4.81 12.98
CA ALA A 746 -2.95 -4.12 12.21
C ALA A 746 -3.37 -4.97 11.00
N GLY A 747 -4.69 -5.18 10.80
CA GLY A 747 -5.22 -6.09 9.79
C GLY A 747 -5.08 -7.58 10.13
N GLY A 748 -4.64 -7.93 11.35
CA GLY A 748 -4.38 -9.29 11.80
C GLY A 748 -5.45 -9.89 12.70
N ALA A 749 -6.70 -9.42 12.68
CA ALA A 749 -7.76 -9.97 13.51
C ALA A 749 -8.98 -10.36 12.66
N LEU A 750 -9.11 -11.66 12.41
CA LEU A 750 -10.18 -12.26 11.59
C LEU A 750 -11.44 -12.65 12.38
N SER A 751 -11.45 -12.40 13.68
CA SER A 751 -12.65 -12.56 14.50
C SER A 751 -13.78 -11.63 14.01
N PRO A 752 -15.05 -12.03 14.11
CA PRO A 752 -16.19 -11.13 13.80
C PRO A 752 -16.21 -9.83 14.61
N ARG A 753 -15.40 -9.75 15.67
CA ARG A 753 -15.19 -8.57 16.52
C ARG A 753 -13.92 -7.79 16.16
N GLY A 754 -13.14 -8.25 15.19
CA GLY A 754 -11.84 -7.72 14.81
C GLY A 754 -11.85 -6.83 13.57
N ASP A 755 -10.79 -6.94 12.77
CA ASP A 755 -10.54 -6.09 11.58
C ASP A 755 -11.37 -6.48 10.35
N TRP A 756 -11.85 -7.73 10.31
CA TRP A 756 -12.55 -8.29 9.16
C TRP A 756 -13.97 -8.72 9.52
N ARG A 757 -14.94 -8.22 8.78
CA ARG A 757 -16.35 -8.60 8.90
C ARG A 757 -16.91 -8.86 7.52
N ALA A 758 -17.42 -10.06 7.30
CA ALA A 758 -18.07 -10.43 6.05
C ALA A 758 -19.24 -11.39 6.36
N PRO A 759 -20.25 -11.48 5.50
CA PRO A 759 -21.23 -12.57 5.55
C PRO A 759 -20.53 -13.94 5.38
N SER A 760 -21.12 -14.99 5.96
CA SER A 760 -20.53 -16.34 5.93
C SER A 760 -20.87 -17.14 4.66
N ASP A 761 -21.67 -16.57 3.79
CA ASP A 761 -22.22 -17.15 2.56
C ASP A 761 -21.78 -16.39 1.29
N THR A 762 -20.65 -15.70 1.36
CA THR A 762 -20.06 -14.99 0.22
C THR A 762 -19.46 -15.96 -0.81
N VAL A 763 -19.30 -15.47 -2.06
CA VAL A 763 -18.62 -16.15 -3.14
C VAL A 763 -17.34 -15.39 -3.52
N ALA A 764 -16.37 -16.07 -4.12
CA ALA A 764 -15.07 -15.51 -4.48
C ALA A 764 -15.00 -14.93 -5.91
N ASP A 765 -16.08 -14.99 -6.67
CA ASP A 765 -16.09 -14.81 -8.12
C ASP A 765 -15.53 -13.46 -8.60
N VAL A 766 -15.81 -12.37 -7.88
CA VAL A 766 -15.33 -11.03 -8.24
C VAL A 766 -13.81 -10.96 -8.20
N TRP A 767 -13.19 -11.51 -7.14
CA TRP A 767 -11.73 -11.52 -6.98
C TRP A 767 -11.06 -12.47 -7.96
N LEU A 768 -11.67 -13.64 -8.20
CA LEU A 768 -11.18 -14.63 -9.17
C LEU A 768 -11.26 -14.11 -10.60
N ALA A 769 -12.35 -13.45 -10.96
CA ALA A 769 -12.50 -12.82 -12.28
C ALA A 769 -11.46 -11.72 -12.52
N GLU A 770 -11.19 -10.88 -11.54
CA GLU A 770 -10.17 -9.83 -11.61
C GLU A 770 -8.76 -10.43 -11.78
N LEU A 771 -8.41 -11.46 -10.98
CA LEU A 771 -7.14 -12.17 -11.09
C LEU A 771 -6.96 -12.77 -12.49
N ARG A 772 -7.95 -13.53 -12.97
CA ARG A 772 -7.89 -14.24 -14.24
C ARG A 772 -7.82 -13.31 -15.44
N ALA A 773 -8.50 -12.17 -15.36
CA ALA A 773 -8.53 -11.19 -16.45
C ALA A 773 -7.24 -10.37 -16.56
N LYS A 774 -6.51 -10.16 -15.46
CA LYS A 774 -5.41 -9.18 -15.41
C LYS A 774 -4.04 -9.78 -15.18
N VAL A 775 -3.95 -10.99 -14.66
CA VAL A 775 -2.67 -11.67 -14.42
C VAL A 775 -2.43 -12.71 -15.52
N PRO A 776 -1.33 -12.62 -16.28
CA PRO A 776 -1.02 -13.59 -17.33
C PRO A 776 -0.83 -14.99 -16.75
N GLU A 777 -1.04 -16.02 -17.58
CA GLU A 777 -0.93 -17.42 -17.16
C GLU A 777 0.51 -17.89 -17.03
N SER A 778 1.43 -17.27 -17.77
CA SER A 778 2.87 -17.57 -17.79
C SER A 778 3.68 -16.31 -18.10
#